data_ed296d61410e4befd145800a953d5ca3
#
_entry.id   ed296d61410e4befd145800a953d5ca3
#
_cell.length_a   1.000
_cell.length_b   1.000
_cell.length_c   1.000
_cell.angle_alpha   90.00
_cell.angle_beta   90.00
_cell.angle_gamma   90.00
#
_symmetry.space_group_name_H-M   'P 1'
#
loop_
_entity.id
_entity.type
_entity.pdbx_description
1 polymer ?
#
loop_
_entity_poly.entity_id
_entity_poly.type
_entity_poly.pdbx_seq_one_letter_code
_entity_poly.pdbx_strand_id
1 'polypeptide(L)'
;VAFSERIRIFLREKLRCPEIYCGTSLRSVPSGAVVLFPVQDSQLNCGLTGIVTFKRKETATSRVPTQRLGSIISRLKGCTDKAIRGEDRDLIAKYLGGETFLKELQDVIHDLKATSSLYTIFQDAPIRKRLEKASSALEVIINGEEHKHHQRLHLLSPEENEVIVSRISLLKDVIWSLKEEILKNVEKIRDLSGITRGDMPRPAFDRLKNMNTLLNNLDRLEVRGRDSAGISIIITVEKGDYLHFERALRSRGLLEEFSARQDQEVLLNHGITVRMDKDAVSISFAYKIAAQIGHLGENVQFLRKQIRNDRIFQSLIALPSIHQTIIGHTRWASVGEISEPNCHPVDNVIAQDDRKQGSYAGKGIIHVCLNGDIDNYLRLKEEFEKETKRSIPPQISTDTKIIPLWIQRFYEAGHPIEESFRLAVNDFEGSHAIAMHTDLAPGKIFLAQRGSGQTIFVGLGEEHYITASEIYGLVEETSRYIKMEGDKTAAGSHGQIVLLEQDSSGGVTGVKAMHYDGTPIGFSEATVKETEITPRDIDRQDFPHYFLKEISESPGSVERTVQNKWKVIEKNGKRHPLIILDDAVISPALEEAFHEDRIRKILFIGQGTAGVAAYGCAELLSYYLADSGIRTAPLKASEFSGSLLKADLRDTLIVAITQSGTTTDTNTAIDMARERGAHTMAIVNRRDSDITFKVDGTLYTSTGRDIEMSVASTKAYYSQI
;
A
#
# COMPACT_ATOMS: atom_id res chain seq x y z
N VAL A 1 -26.94 17.14 -30.43
CA VAL A 1 -27.90 18.02 -29.73
C VAL A 1 -29.22 17.31 -29.47
N ALA A 2 -29.76 16.49 -30.39
CA ALA A 2 -31.07 15.85 -30.21
C ALA A 2 -31.11 14.66 -29.22
N PHE A 3 -30.00 13.92 -29.00
CA PHE A 3 -29.97 12.74 -28.10
C PHE A 3 -29.62 13.11 -26.66
N SER A 4 -28.68 13.99 -26.49
CA SER A 4 -28.47 14.64 -25.19
C SER A 4 -29.82 15.27 -24.72
N GLU A 5 -30.64 15.75 -25.63
CA GLU A 5 -32.01 16.20 -25.33
C GLU A 5 -33.00 15.02 -25.11
N ARG A 6 -32.92 13.87 -25.80
CA ARG A 6 -33.85 12.74 -25.58
C ARG A 6 -33.55 11.96 -24.31
N ILE A 7 -32.29 11.66 -23.98
CA ILE A 7 -31.93 11.16 -22.64
C ILE A 7 -32.20 12.24 -21.58
N ARG A 8 -31.90 13.49 -21.90
CA ARG A 8 -32.25 14.64 -21.05
C ARG A 8 -33.75 14.82 -20.91
N ILE A 9 -34.55 14.59 -21.93
CA ILE A 9 -36.03 14.64 -21.91
C ILE A 9 -36.61 13.40 -21.24
N PHE A 10 -36.06 12.21 -21.49
CA PHE A 10 -36.50 10.94 -20.89
C PHE A 10 -36.23 10.95 -19.37
N LEU A 11 -35.05 11.39 -18.94
CA LEU A 11 -34.76 11.61 -17.53
C LEU A 11 -35.55 12.75 -16.90
N ARG A 12 -36.00 13.76 -17.73
CA ARG A 12 -36.84 14.88 -17.30
C ARG A 12 -38.30 14.54 -17.06
N GLU A 13 -38.87 13.67 -17.87
CA GLU A 13 -40.32 13.38 -17.80
C GLU A 13 -40.67 12.28 -16.79
N LYS A 14 -39.72 11.37 -16.49
CA LYS A 14 -39.96 10.23 -15.59
C LYS A 14 -39.38 10.38 -14.18
N LEU A 15 -38.45 11.30 -13.94
CA LEU A 15 -37.99 11.63 -12.58
C LEU A 15 -38.95 12.61 -11.86
N ARG A 16 -40.24 12.34 -11.87
CA ARG A 16 -41.16 12.90 -10.87
C ARG A 16 -40.90 12.10 -9.58
N CYS A 17 -40.11 12.63 -8.65
CA CYS A 17 -40.04 12.11 -7.30
C CYS A 17 -41.45 12.01 -6.73
N PRO A 18 -41.90 10.82 -6.31
CA PRO A 18 -42.99 10.73 -5.35
C PRO A 18 -42.46 11.30 -4.04
N GLU A 19 -43.23 12.13 -3.37
CA GLU A 19 -42.99 12.59 -2.00
C GLU A 19 -42.74 11.37 -1.11
N ILE A 20 -41.51 11.23 -0.60
CA ILE A 20 -41.16 10.18 0.37
C ILE A 20 -41.77 10.64 1.71
N TYR A 21 -42.94 10.10 2.03
CA TYR A 21 -43.49 10.13 3.36
C TYR A 21 -42.58 9.32 4.31
N CYS A 22 -41.94 10.00 5.20
CA CYS A 22 -41.25 9.43 6.35
C CYS A 22 -42.27 8.94 7.39
N GLY A 23 -42.72 7.70 7.25
CA GLY A 23 -43.66 7.05 8.17
C GLY A 23 -42.99 5.86 8.85
N THR A 24 -42.69 6.02 10.11
CA THR A 24 -42.19 4.99 11.04
C THR A 24 -43.15 3.80 11.15
N SER A 25 -42.66 2.58 10.83
CA SER A 25 -42.96 1.38 11.63
C SER A 25 -42.06 0.20 11.20
N LEU A 26 -41.13 -0.12 12.06
CA LEU A 26 -40.41 -1.39 12.05
C LEU A 26 -41.37 -2.52 12.40
N ARG A 27 -41.74 -3.36 11.45
CA ARG A 27 -42.30 -4.68 11.73
C ARG A 27 -41.17 -5.72 11.70
N SER A 28 -41.10 -6.48 12.77
CA SER A 28 -40.21 -7.59 13.04
C SER A 28 -40.22 -8.64 11.94
N VAL A 29 -39.01 -8.99 11.45
CA VAL A 29 -38.75 -10.15 10.60
C VAL A 29 -38.46 -11.35 11.50
N PRO A 30 -39.07 -12.55 11.26
CA PRO A 30 -38.79 -13.73 12.06
C PRO A 30 -37.37 -14.25 11.88
N SER A 31 -36.72 -14.61 12.97
CA SER A 31 -35.46 -15.33 13.02
C SER A 31 -35.60 -16.73 12.41
N GLY A 32 -34.88 -17.01 11.35
CA GLY A 32 -34.73 -18.37 10.82
C GLY A 32 -33.91 -18.46 9.55
N ALA A 33 -32.81 -19.19 9.67
CA ALA A 33 -31.86 -19.61 8.66
C ALA A 33 -30.78 -18.58 8.24
N VAL A 34 -29.68 -18.59 9.00
CA VAL A 34 -28.39 -18.15 8.47
C VAL A 34 -27.93 -19.18 7.44
N VAL A 35 -28.13 -18.89 6.18
CA VAL A 35 -27.45 -19.62 5.10
C VAL A 35 -26.02 -19.09 5.09
N LEU A 36 -25.11 -19.87 5.66
CA LEU A 36 -23.68 -19.69 5.47
C LEU A 36 -23.38 -19.99 3.99
N PHE A 37 -23.33 -18.98 3.16
CA PHE A 37 -22.66 -19.09 1.88
C PHE A 37 -21.18 -19.32 2.16
N PRO A 38 -20.52 -20.30 1.54
CA PRO A 38 -19.08 -20.37 1.61
C PRO A 38 -18.54 -19.05 1.04
N VAL A 39 -17.81 -18.32 1.87
CA VAL A 39 -17.01 -17.18 1.43
C VAL A 39 -16.00 -17.76 0.44
N GLN A 40 -16.25 -17.57 -0.84
CA GLN A 40 -15.21 -17.81 -1.85
C GLN A 40 -14.09 -16.83 -1.55
N ASP A 41 -12.90 -17.37 -1.36
CA ASP A 41 -11.67 -16.68 -1.04
C ASP A 41 -11.49 -15.42 -1.90
N SER A 42 -11.87 -14.26 -1.34
CA SER A 42 -11.19 -13.02 -1.69
C SER A 42 -9.74 -13.27 -1.29
N GLN A 43 -8.80 -13.22 -2.23
CA GLN A 43 -7.38 -13.46 -1.98
C GLN A 43 -6.95 -12.63 -0.77
N LEU A 44 -6.92 -13.26 0.39
CA LEU A 44 -6.42 -12.68 1.63
C LEU A 44 -4.91 -12.75 1.51
N ASN A 45 -4.30 -11.63 1.15
CA ASN A 45 -2.87 -11.53 0.88
C ASN A 45 -2.14 -11.14 2.17
N CYS A 46 -1.07 -11.85 2.48
CA CYS A 46 -0.12 -11.44 3.52
C CYS A 46 0.50 -10.07 3.23
N GLY A 47 1.04 -9.40 4.25
CA GLY A 47 1.75 -8.13 4.12
C GLY A 47 3.26 -8.34 4.12
N LEU A 48 3.96 -7.98 3.05
CA LEU A 48 5.40 -8.07 2.91
C LEU A 48 6.00 -6.67 2.79
N THR A 49 7.12 -6.41 3.49
CA THR A 49 7.85 -5.14 3.41
C THR A 49 9.36 -5.32 3.61
N GLY A 50 10.15 -4.37 3.11
CA GLY A 50 11.59 -4.32 3.31
C GLY A 50 12.15 -2.92 3.07
N ILE A 51 13.30 -2.59 3.65
CA ILE A 51 13.98 -1.30 3.49
C ILE A 51 15.48 -1.45 3.33
N VAL A 52 16.03 -0.72 2.35
CA VAL A 52 17.46 -0.58 2.08
C VAL A 52 17.79 0.90 1.98
N THR A 53 18.59 1.40 2.90
CA THR A 53 18.98 2.82 2.97
C THR A 53 20.30 3.04 2.27
N PHE A 54 20.40 4.07 1.41
CA PHE A 54 21.61 4.37 0.66
C PHE A 54 22.73 4.87 1.56
N LYS A 55 24.00 4.53 1.20
CA LYS A 55 25.17 5.15 1.79
C LYS A 55 25.32 6.55 1.23
N ARG A 56 24.99 7.56 2.00
CA ARG A 56 25.21 8.97 1.63
C ARG A 56 26.49 9.51 2.26
N LYS A 57 27.19 10.38 1.53
CA LYS A 57 28.19 11.28 2.15
C LYS A 57 27.44 12.19 3.12
N GLU A 58 27.96 12.37 4.32
CA GLU A 58 27.41 13.27 5.33
C GLU A 58 27.14 14.65 4.70
N THR A 59 25.89 14.99 4.52
CA THR A 59 25.49 16.35 4.20
C THR A 59 25.45 17.16 5.49
N ALA A 60 26.04 18.35 5.46
CA ALA A 60 26.03 19.28 6.57
C ALA A 60 24.62 19.42 7.16
N THR A 61 24.53 19.54 8.49
CA THR A 61 23.27 19.75 9.22
C THR A 61 22.46 20.87 8.57
N SER A 62 21.37 20.49 7.86
CA SER A 62 20.49 21.47 7.27
C SER A 62 19.69 22.17 8.38
N ARG A 63 19.55 23.48 8.26
CA ARG A 63 18.77 24.28 9.22
C ARG A 63 17.29 23.90 9.06
N VAL A 64 16.66 23.36 10.10
CA VAL A 64 15.24 23.02 10.08
C VAL A 64 14.39 24.23 9.70
N PRO A 65 13.53 24.19 8.66
CA PRO A 65 12.91 25.38 8.08
C PRO A 65 11.69 25.92 8.87
N THR A 66 11.74 25.89 10.21
CA THR A 66 10.63 26.34 11.07
C THR A 66 10.28 27.83 10.91
N GLN A 67 11.26 28.69 10.61
CA GLN A 67 11.02 30.11 10.37
C GLN A 67 10.28 30.32 9.05
N ARG A 68 10.66 29.58 8.00
CA ARG A 68 9.98 29.60 6.69
C ARG A 68 8.53 29.12 6.84
N LEU A 69 8.29 28.02 7.58
CA LEU A 69 6.95 27.54 7.90
C LEU A 69 6.09 28.62 8.62
N GLY A 70 6.64 29.26 9.64
CA GLY A 70 5.95 30.33 10.37
C GLY A 70 5.59 31.53 9.49
N SER A 71 6.48 31.92 8.57
CA SER A 71 6.24 32.99 7.59
C SER A 71 5.09 32.63 6.64
N ILE A 72 5.10 31.38 6.14
CA ILE A 72 4.05 30.86 5.25
C ILE A 72 2.68 30.90 5.96
N ILE A 73 2.59 30.39 7.19
CA ILE A 73 1.35 30.39 7.97
C ILE A 73 0.82 31.82 8.21
N SER A 74 1.73 32.76 8.48
CA SER A 74 1.34 34.17 8.69
C SER A 74 0.78 34.79 7.40
N ARG A 75 1.35 34.46 6.25
CA ARG A 75 0.86 34.89 4.94
C ARG A 75 -0.50 34.26 4.62
N LEU A 76 -0.69 32.94 4.93
CA LEU A 76 -1.99 32.27 4.78
C LEU A 76 -3.11 32.99 5.52
N LYS A 77 -2.89 33.36 6.77
CA LYS A 77 -3.86 34.13 7.57
C LYS A 77 -4.28 35.45 6.86
N GLY A 78 -3.32 36.12 6.24
CA GLY A 78 -3.61 37.34 5.47
C GLY A 78 -4.37 37.13 4.15
N CYS A 79 -4.28 35.94 3.56
CA CYS A 79 -5.00 35.61 2.32
C CYS A 79 -6.46 35.20 2.56
N THR A 80 -6.75 34.54 3.69
CA THR A 80 -8.10 34.07 4.03
C THR A 80 -9.09 35.21 4.23
N ASP A 81 -8.67 36.33 4.79
CA ASP A 81 -9.54 37.47 5.07
C ASP A 81 -9.98 38.28 3.83
N LYS A 82 -9.18 38.29 2.76
CA LYS A 82 -9.45 39.05 1.55
C LYS A 82 -10.27 38.30 0.50
N ALA A 83 -9.98 37.05 0.27
CA ALA A 83 -10.66 36.20 -0.72
C ALA A 83 -12.15 35.99 -0.41
N ILE A 84 -12.54 36.09 0.85
CA ILE A 84 -13.86 35.72 1.35
C ILE A 84 -14.84 36.90 1.30
N ARG A 85 -14.36 38.15 1.23
CA ARG A 85 -15.24 39.33 1.18
C ARG A 85 -15.96 39.53 -0.14
N GLY A 86 -15.72 38.67 -1.16
CA GLY A 86 -16.38 38.79 -2.47
C GLY A 86 -15.82 39.90 -3.35
N GLU A 87 -14.68 40.48 -2.96
CA GLU A 87 -14.03 41.57 -3.68
C GLU A 87 -13.05 41.09 -4.76
N ASP A 88 -12.70 39.80 -4.79
CA ASP A 88 -11.74 39.24 -5.74
C ASP A 88 -12.45 38.46 -6.86
N ARG A 89 -12.36 39.00 -8.08
CA ARG A 89 -12.83 38.34 -9.32
C ARG A 89 -11.98 37.16 -9.76
N ASP A 90 -10.94 36.78 -9.00
CA ASP A 90 -9.96 35.76 -9.34
C ASP A 90 -9.74 34.77 -8.17
N LEU A 91 -10.86 34.18 -7.72
CA LEU A 91 -10.86 33.24 -6.62
C LEU A 91 -9.96 31.99 -6.92
N ILE A 92 -10.03 31.49 -8.16
CA ILE A 92 -9.25 30.33 -8.60
C ILE A 92 -7.74 30.58 -8.47
N ALA A 93 -7.23 31.73 -8.88
CA ALA A 93 -5.81 32.02 -8.84
C ALA A 93 -5.29 32.31 -7.41
N LYS A 94 -6.12 32.95 -6.54
CA LYS A 94 -5.64 33.55 -5.29
C LYS A 94 -6.10 32.85 -4.01
N TYR A 95 -7.08 31.94 -4.07
CA TYR A 95 -7.59 31.26 -2.90
C TYR A 95 -6.46 30.54 -2.14
N LEU A 96 -6.38 30.74 -0.83
CA LEU A 96 -5.31 30.24 0.04
C LEU A 96 -3.88 30.53 -0.47
N GLY A 97 -3.69 31.67 -1.14
CA GLY A 97 -2.38 32.10 -1.66
C GLY A 97 -2.02 31.55 -3.04
N GLY A 98 -2.88 30.73 -3.64
CA GLY A 98 -2.64 30.15 -4.96
C GLY A 98 -1.74 28.92 -4.95
N GLU A 99 -1.56 28.31 -6.11
CA GLU A 99 -0.85 27.05 -6.29
C GLU A 99 0.63 27.13 -5.91
N THR A 100 1.32 28.17 -6.34
CA THR A 100 2.75 28.41 -6.04
C THR A 100 3.02 28.44 -4.54
N PHE A 101 2.10 29.02 -3.79
CA PHE A 101 2.22 29.14 -2.35
C PHE A 101 2.00 27.82 -1.62
N LEU A 102 1.05 27.03 -2.09
CA LEU A 102 0.81 25.68 -1.54
C LEU A 102 1.97 24.74 -1.85
N LYS A 103 2.57 24.88 -3.04
CA LYS A 103 3.80 24.15 -3.39
C LYS A 103 4.97 24.52 -2.47
N GLU A 104 5.16 25.82 -2.17
CA GLU A 104 6.18 26.26 -1.19
C GLU A 104 5.97 25.61 0.18
N LEU A 105 4.72 25.40 0.60
CA LEU A 105 4.38 24.74 1.85
C LEU A 105 4.70 23.24 1.79
N GLN A 106 4.38 22.56 0.69
CA GLN A 106 4.73 21.15 0.47
C GLN A 106 6.24 20.93 0.49
N ASP A 107 7.03 21.81 -0.17
CA ASP A 107 8.50 21.76 -0.15
C ASP A 107 9.04 21.86 1.27
N VAL A 108 8.47 22.74 2.11
CA VAL A 108 8.87 22.87 3.52
C VAL A 108 8.56 21.59 4.30
N ILE A 109 7.42 20.96 4.06
CA ILE A 109 7.05 19.68 4.69
C ILE A 109 8.01 18.57 4.26
N HIS A 110 8.33 18.52 2.97
CA HIS A 110 9.31 17.59 2.43
C HIS A 110 10.68 17.75 3.11
N ASP A 111 11.20 18.98 3.22
CA ASP A 111 12.46 19.27 3.94
C ASP A 111 12.42 18.86 5.41
N LEU A 112 11.26 18.99 6.08
CA LEU A 112 11.08 18.55 7.47
C LEU A 112 11.09 17.03 7.64
N LYS A 113 10.70 16.28 6.63
CA LYS A 113 10.71 14.80 6.61
C LYS A 113 12.10 14.22 6.38
N ALA A 114 13.06 15.00 5.87
CA ALA A 114 14.44 14.55 5.67
C ALA A 114 15.06 14.03 6.97
N THR A 115 15.87 12.98 6.90
CA THR A 115 16.46 12.33 8.09
C THR A 115 17.29 13.30 8.94
N SER A 116 18.00 14.26 8.32
CA SER A 116 18.75 15.29 9.04
C SER A 116 17.84 16.25 9.83
N SER A 117 16.71 16.64 9.24
CA SER A 117 15.71 17.49 9.91
C SER A 117 15.03 16.73 11.06
N LEU A 118 14.62 15.47 10.83
CA LEU A 118 14.01 14.63 11.86
C LEU A 118 14.96 14.41 13.05
N TYR A 119 16.25 14.21 12.79
CA TYR A 119 17.25 14.11 13.86
C TYR A 119 17.34 15.40 14.67
N THR A 120 17.38 16.56 14.02
CA THR A 120 17.40 17.86 14.70
C THR A 120 16.12 18.10 15.52
N ILE A 121 14.94 17.73 14.95
CA ILE A 121 13.65 17.80 15.65
C ILE A 121 13.63 16.86 16.86
N PHE A 122 14.23 15.67 16.73
CA PHE A 122 14.37 14.72 17.83
C PHE A 122 15.20 15.30 18.99
N GLN A 123 16.29 15.98 18.70
CA GLN A 123 17.17 16.57 19.71
C GLN A 123 16.59 17.83 20.36
N ASP A 124 15.89 18.68 19.61
CA ASP A 124 15.48 20.04 20.03
C ASP A 124 13.99 20.13 20.40
N ALA A 125 13.67 20.15 21.70
CA ALA A 125 12.30 20.32 22.19
C ALA A 125 11.66 21.67 21.81
N PRO A 126 12.34 22.83 21.82
CA PRO A 126 11.85 24.08 21.27
C PRO A 126 11.39 24.01 19.82
N ILE A 127 12.07 23.24 18.95
CA ILE A 127 11.65 23.05 17.56
C ILE A 127 10.34 22.28 17.52
N ARG A 128 10.21 21.18 18.28
CA ARG A 128 8.94 20.40 18.37
C ARG A 128 7.75 21.29 18.75
N LYS A 129 7.90 22.11 19.82
CA LYS A 129 6.85 23.04 20.24
C LYS A 129 6.46 24.07 19.15
N ARG A 130 7.42 24.50 18.32
CA ARG A 130 7.11 25.41 17.20
C ARG A 130 6.29 24.68 16.13
N LEU A 131 6.63 23.43 15.81
CA LEU A 131 5.88 22.61 14.83
C LEU A 131 4.46 22.28 15.33
N GLU A 132 4.28 21.97 16.63
CA GLU A 132 2.98 21.80 17.26
C GLU A 132 2.10 23.06 17.12
N LYS A 133 2.68 24.24 17.43
CA LYS A 133 1.97 25.53 17.27
C LYS A 133 1.63 25.82 15.80
N ALA A 134 2.52 25.47 14.88
CA ALA A 134 2.30 25.62 13.45
C ALA A 134 1.12 24.75 12.97
N SER A 135 1.10 23.48 13.38
CA SER A 135 0.01 22.57 13.10
C SER A 135 -1.34 23.10 13.63
N SER A 136 -1.38 23.50 14.89
CA SER A 136 -2.62 24.06 15.49
C SER A 136 -3.08 25.33 14.78
N ALA A 137 -2.14 26.18 14.34
CA ALA A 137 -2.50 27.40 13.61
C ALA A 137 -3.10 27.10 12.21
N LEU A 138 -2.60 26.07 11.52
CA LEU A 138 -3.17 25.60 10.24
C LEU A 138 -4.56 24.99 10.44
N GLU A 139 -4.80 24.24 11.53
CA GLU A 139 -6.13 23.69 11.85
C GLU A 139 -7.18 24.77 12.03
N VAL A 140 -6.84 25.85 12.73
CA VAL A 140 -7.75 26.99 12.90
C VAL A 140 -8.11 27.61 11.54
N ILE A 141 -7.14 27.73 10.64
CA ILE A 141 -7.36 28.26 9.27
C ILE A 141 -8.32 27.34 8.53
N ILE A 142 -8.03 26.02 8.48
CA ILE A 142 -8.86 25.06 7.74
C ILE A 142 -10.29 25.02 8.24
N ASN A 143 -10.47 24.88 9.55
CA ASN A 143 -11.83 24.84 10.14
C ASN A 143 -12.63 26.09 9.77
N GLY A 144 -11.97 27.24 9.74
CA GLY A 144 -12.59 28.49 9.29
C GLY A 144 -12.98 28.47 7.81
N GLU A 145 -12.10 27.96 6.94
CA GLU A 145 -12.35 27.88 5.50
C GLU A 145 -13.41 26.83 5.15
N GLU A 146 -13.44 25.67 5.79
CA GLU A 146 -14.50 24.67 5.61
C GLU A 146 -15.88 25.21 5.97
N HIS A 147 -15.96 25.91 7.11
CA HIS A 147 -17.23 26.55 7.51
C HIS A 147 -17.73 27.55 6.48
N LYS A 148 -16.83 28.40 5.94
CA LYS A 148 -17.15 29.38 4.91
C LYS A 148 -17.51 28.72 3.58
N HIS A 149 -16.79 27.69 3.17
CA HIS A 149 -17.08 26.91 1.98
C HIS A 149 -18.48 26.30 2.03
N HIS A 150 -18.83 25.65 3.16
CA HIS A 150 -20.16 25.07 3.35
C HIS A 150 -21.30 26.11 3.26
N GLN A 151 -21.10 27.32 3.80
CA GLN A 151 -22.08 28.41 3.71
C GLN A 151 -22.25 28.95 2.29
N ARG A 152 -21.25 28.86 1.42
CA ARG A 152 -21.22 29.45 0.08
C ARG A 152 -21.30 28.45 -1.07
N LEU A 153 -21.42 27.18 -0.78
CA LEU A 153 -21.44 26.10 -1.78
C LEU A 153 -22.42 26.38 -2.94
N HIS A 154 -23.57 27.00 -2.65
CA HIS A 154 -24.62 27.32 -3.63
C HIS A 154 -24.28 28.52 -4.55
N LEU A 155 -23.22 29.29 -4.25
CA LEU A 155 -22.78 30.45 -4.98
C LEU A 155 -21.59 30.19 -5.90
N LEU A 156 -20.89 29.05 -5.70
CA LEU A 156 -19.65 28.70 -6.38
C LEU A 156 -19.93 28.02 -7.73
N SER A 157 -19.09 28.33 -8.73
CA SER A 157 -19.03 27.50 -9.93
C SER A 157 -18.43 26.13 -9.63
N PRO A 158 -18.65 25.12 -10.48
CA PRO A 158 -18.00 23.81 -10.34
C PRO A 158 -16.48 23.91 -10.24
N GLU A 159 -15.84 24.72 -11.08
CA GLU A 159 -14.38 24.90 -11.09
C GLU A 159 -13.86 25.59 -9.82
N GLU A 160 -14.56 26.64 -9.34
CA GLU A 160 -14.23 27.29 -8.07
C GLU A 160 -14.34 26.32 -6.89
N ASN A 161 -15.39 25.51 -6.87
CA ASN A 161 -15.61 24.50 -5.84
C ASN A 161 -14.50 23.43 -5.85
N GLU A 162 -14.11 22.94 -7.02
CA GLU A 162 -13.03 21.97 -7.17
C GLU A 162 -11.70 22.51 -6.63
N VAL A 163 -11.34 23.73 -6.98
CA VAL A 163 -10.13 24.41 -6.50
C VAL A 163 -10.16 24.58 -4.97
N ILE A 164 -11.28 25.00 -4.40
CA ILE A 164 -11.42 25.17 -2.95
C ILE A 164 -11.24 23.83 -2.23
N VAL A 165 -11.94 22.77 -2.65
CA VAL A 165 -11.89 21.45 -2.04
C VAL A 165 -10.50 20.85 -2.15
N SER A 166 -9.86 20.94 -3.32
CA SER A 166 -8.49 20.44 -3.56
C SER A 166 -7.48 21.12 -2.63
N ARG A 167 -7.53 22.45 -2.51
CA ARG A 167 -6.59 23.21 -1.66
C ARG A 167 -6.81 23.01 -0.18
N ILE A 168 -8.06 22.88 0.27
CA ILE A 168 -8.38 22.49 1.67
C ILE A 168 -7.84 21.08 1.94
N SER A 169 -8.03 20.14 1.01
CA SER A 169 -7.51 18.77 1.16
C SER A 169 -5.99 18.76 1.29
N LEU A 170 -5.28 19.53 0.46
CA LEU A 170 -3.83 19.65 0.53
C LEU A 170 -3.35 20.21 1.89
N LEU A 171 -4.03 21.24 2.41
CA LEU A 171 -3.68 21.76 3.76
C LEU A 171 -3.95 20.73 4.87
N LYS A 172 -4.97 19.90 4.72
CA LYS A 172 -5.21 18.76 5.64
C LYS A 172 -4.08 17.73 5.57
N ASP A 173 -3.57 17.44 4.37
CA ASP A 173 -2.41 16.56 4.19
C ASP A 173 -1.17 17.15 4.84
N VAL A 174 -0.94 18.45 4.74
CA VAL A 174 0.16 19.17 5.43
C VAL A 174 0.06 19.06 6.95
N ILE A 175 -1.13 19.26 7.53
CA ILE A 175 -1.34 19.12 8.98
C ILE A 175 -1.09 17.69 9.42
N TRP A 176 -1.59 16.73 8.64
CA TRP A 176 -1.35 15.31 8.86
C TRP A 176 0.14 15.00 8.90
N SER A 177 0.90 15.46 7.89
CA SER A 177 2.34 15.26 7.81
C SER A 177 3.07 15.85 9.02
N LEU A 178 2.70 17.06 9.46
CA LEU A 178 3.28 17.68 10.66
C LEU A 178 3.03 16.85 11.92
N LYS A 179 1.80 16.38 12.13
CA LYS A 179 1.41 15.66 13.36
C LYS A 179 1.86 14.21 13.35
N GLU A 180 1.50 13.46 12.33
CA GLU A 180 1.65 12.00 12.29
C GLU A 180 3.00 11.57 11.71
N GLU A 181 3.44 12.17 10.59
CA GLU A 181 4.65 11.73 9.92
C GLU A 181 5.92 12.38 10.49
N ILE A 182 5.84 13.55 11.11
CA ILE A 182 7.00 14.25 11.69
C ILE A 182 7.00 14.10 13.21
N LEU A 183 6.05 14.71 13.91
CA LEU A 183 6.07 14.77 15.37
C LEU A 183 5.89 13.40 16.01
N LYS A 184 4.87 12.65 15.58
CA LYS A 184 4.59 11.31 16.13
C LYS A 184 5.67 10.28 15.78
N ASN A 185 6.28 10.37 14.59
CA ASN A 185 7.42 9.50 14.26
C ASN A 185 8.64 9.80 15.13
N VAL A 186 8.91 11.05 15.42
CA VAL A 186 9.97 11.42 16.38
C VAL A 186 9.71 10.82 17.78
N GLU A 187 8.45 10.82 18.23
CA GLU A 187 8.04 10.17 19.49
C GLU A 187 8.18 8.64 19.43
N LYS A 188 7.74 8.01 18.34
CA LYS A 188 7.86 6.56 18.11
C LYS A 188 9.34 6.13 18.08
N ILE A 189 10.23 6.90 17.44
CA ILE A 189 11.68 6.64 17.42
C ILE A 189 12.25 6.75 18.82
N ARG A 190 11.83 7.77 19.59
CA ARG A 190 12.25 7.93 20.99
C ARG A 190 11.81 6.77 21.87
N ASP A 191 10.57 6.30 21.68
CA ASP A 191 10.07 5.15 22.39
C ASP A 191 10.87 3.88 22.07
N LEU A 192 11.15 3.62 20.79
CA LEU A 192 11.96 2.47 20.35
C LEU A 192 13.38 2.47 20.96
N SER A 193 13.95 3.64 21.25
CA SER A 193 15.29 3.74 21.85
C SER A 193 15.33 3.38 23.34
N GLY A 194 14.19 3.41 24.02
CA GLY A 194 14.15 3.30 25.49
C GLY A 194 14.79 4.47 26.22
N ILE A 195 15.29 5.50 25.52
CA ILE A 195 15.95 6.67 26.11
C ILE A 195 14.90 7.68 26.57
N THR A 196 14.80 7.88 27.88
CA THR A 196 13.88 8.86 28.46
C THR A 196 14.48 10.27 28.54
N ARG A 197 15.81 10.37 28.69
CA ARG A 197 16.57 11.62 28.77
C ARG A 197 17.97 11.43 28.18
N GLY A 198 18.46 12.39 27.43
CA GLY A 198 19.81 12.40 26.86
C GLY A 198 19.82 12.44 25.34
N ASP A 199 21.03 12.63 24.81
CA ASP A 199 21.27 12.70 23.36
C ASP A 199 21.46 11.29 22.79
N MET A 200 20.84 11.04 21.66
CA MET A 200 21.01 9.80 20.90
C MET A 200 22.10 10.03 19.83
N PRO A 201 23.10 9.13 19.72
CA PRO A 201 24.06 9.20 18.62
C PRO A 201 23.36 9.10 17.26
N ARG A 202 23.84 9.83 16.26
CA ARG A 202 23.27 9.85 14.92
C ARG A 202 23.12 8.44 14.31
N PRO A 203 24.11 7.52 14.40
CA PRO A 203 23.94 6.16 13.87
C PRO A 203 22.78 5.40 14.50
N ALA A 204 22.55 5.57 15.82
CA ALA A 204 21.41 4.94 16.49
C ALA A 204 20.08 5.50 16.00
N PHE A 205 20.00 6.83 15.84
CA PHE A 205 18.80 7.49 15.31
C PHE A 205 18.45 6.99 13.90
N ASP A 206 19.42 6.97 12.99
CA ASP A 206 19.21 6.56 11.60
C ASP A 206 18.69 5.11 11.51
N ARG A 207 19.24 4.20 12.34
CA ARG A 207 18.78 2.81 12.39
C ARG A 207 17.38 2.68 12.97
N LEU A 208 17.09 3.39 14.06
CA LEU A 208 15.76 3.38 14.66
C LEU A 208 14.72 4.07 13.78
N LYS A 209 15.12 5.10 12.98
CA LYS A 209 14.25 5.67 11.95
C LYS A 209 13.86 4.61 10.93
N ASN A 210 14.84 3.88 10.36
CA ASN A 210 14.58 2.82 9.38
C ASN A 210 13.66 1.73 9.96
N MET A 211 13.91 1.35 11.21
CA MET A 211 13.07 0.41 11.95
C MET A 211 11.66 0.94 12.14
N ASN A 212 11.52 2.22 12.53
CA ASN A 212 10.21 2.85 12.69
C ASN A 212 9.44 2.91 11.38
N THR A 213 10.09 3.23 10.27
CA THR A 213 9.50 3.21 8.92
C THR A 213 8.97 1.83 8.59
N LEU A 214 9.77 0.77 8.78
CA LEU A 214 9.32 -0.60 8.52
C LEU A 214 8.15 -1.00 9.42
N LEU A 215 8.20 -0.68 10.71
CA LEU A 215 7.12 -0.99 11.65
C LEU A 215 5.83 -0.23 11.35
N ASN A 216 5.91 1.02 10.87
CA ASN A 216 4.75 1.75 10.37
C ASN A 216 4.14 1.08 9.14
N ASN A 217 4.98 0.54 8.23
CA ASN A 217 4.49 -0.21 7.08
C ASN A 217 3.79 -1.49 7.48
N LEU A 218 4.38 -2.26 8.40
CA LEU A 218 3.76 -3.47 8.93
C LEU A 218 2.41 -3.17 9.59
N ASP A 219 2.29 -2.09 10.35
CA ASP A 219 1.04 -1.66 10.99
C ASP A 219 -0.08 -1.43 9.95
N ARG A 220 0.26 -0.84 8.82
CA ARG A 220 -0.69 -0.67 7.70
C ARG A 220 -1.00 -1.98 6.99
N LEU A 221 -0.02 -2.87 6.86
CA LEU A 221 -0.17 -4.16 6.22
C LEU A 221 -0.88 -5.21 7.08
N GLU A 222 -1.02 -5.00 8.41
CA GLU A 222 -1.76 -5.91 9.30
C GLU A 222 -3.23 -6.11 8.89
N VAL A 223 -3.80 -5.19 8.13
CA VAL A 223 -5.14 -5.37 7.54
C VAL A 223 -5.21 -6.60 6.62
N ARG A 224 -4.08 -7.02 6.05
CA ARG A 224 -3.95 -8.19 5.17
C ARG A 224 -3.70 -9.49 5.93
N GLY A 225 -3.00 -9.44 7.06
CA GLY A 225 -2.70 -10.63 7.85
C GLY A 225 -2.45 -10.27 9.31
N ARG A 226 -3.13 -10.94 10.23
CA ARG A 226 -3.07 -10.67 11.68
C ARG A 226 -2.70 -11.88 12.54
N ASP A 227 -2.51 -13.04 11.90
CA ASP A 227 -2.24 -14.29 12.63
C ASP A 227 -0.84 -14.30 13.21
N SER A 228 0.09 -13.68 12.52
CA SER A 228 1.45 -13.48 13.02
C SER A 228 2.12 -12.30 12.32
N ALA A 229 3.13 -11.74 12.98
CA ALA A 229 4.01 -10.72 12.40
C ALA A 229 5.45 -10.96 12.83
N GLY A 230 6.38 -10.64 11.93
CA GLY A 230 7.79 -10.74 12.26
C GLY A 230 8.65 -9.84 11.39
N ILE A 231 9.83 -9.54 11.92
CA ILE A 231 10.88 -8.78 11.26
C ILE A 231 12.22 -9.46 11.43
N SER A 232 13.08 -9.27 10.44
CA SER A 232 14.49 -9.60 10.52
C SER A 232 15.34 -8.41 10.14
N ILE A 233 16.43 -8.21 10.89
CA ILE A 233 17.38 -7.13 10.71
C ILE A 233 18.76 -7.75 10.57
N ILE A 234 19.51 -7.39 9.53
CA ILE A 234 20.92 -7.74 9.41
C ILE A 234 21.72 -6.45 9.47
N ILE A 235 22.66 -6.37 10.42
CA ILE A 235 23.58 -5.25 10.60
C ILE A 235 24.99 -5.79 10.43
N THR A 236 25.75 -5.17 9.54
CA THR A 236 27.18 -5.47 9.34
C THR A 236 28.02 -4.32 9.91
N VAL A 237 28.95 -4.65 10.78
CA VAL A 237 29.88 -3.71 11.43
C VAL A 237 31.34 -4.08 11.13
N GLU A 238 32.26 -3.17 11.31
CA GLU A 238 33.69 -3.48 11.27
C GLU A 238 34.06 -4.42 12.43
N LYS A 239 35.06 -5.25 12.21
CA LYS A 239 35.52 -6.21 13.23
C LYS A 239 35.98 -5.54 14.54
N GLY A 240 36.57 -4.33 14.43
CA GLY A 240 36.95 -3.53 15.58
C GLY A 240 35.75 -3.10 16.43
N ASP A 241 34.69 -2.63 15.79
CA ASP A 241 33.42 -2.25 16.45
C ASP A 241 32.71 -3.45 17.07
N TYR A 242 32.74 -4.62 16.41
CA TYR A 242 32.21 -5.84 17.00
C TYR A 242 32.94 -6.23 18.30
N LEU A 243 34.26 -6.09 18.37
CA LEU A 243 35.03 -6.34 19.61
C LEU A 243 34.69 -5.32 20.72
N HIS A 244 34.33 -4.07 20.36
CA HIS A 244 33.80 -3.12 21.31
C HIS A 244 32.41 -3.55 21.83
N PHE A 245 31.55 -4.01 20.95
CA PHE A 245 30.24 -4.54 21.29
C PHE A 245 30.33 -5.73 22.26
N GLU A 246 31.16 -6.74 21.98
CA GLU A 246 31.37 -7.88 22.89
C GLU A 246 31.86 -7.46 24.28
N ARG A 247 32.80 -6.52 24.33
CA ARG A 247 33.28 -5.97 25.61
C ARG A 247 32.17 -5.25 26.37
N ALA A 248 31.33 -4.50 25.68
CA ALA A 248 30.17 -3.83 26.26
C ALA A 248 29.15 -4.85 26.80
N LEU A 249 28.86 -5.93 26.06
CA LEU A 249 27.99 -7.01 26.53
C LEU A 249 28.54 -7.68 27.78
N ARG A 250 29.84 -7.99 27.81
CA ARG A 250 30.50 -8.58 28.96
C ARG A 250 30.42 -7.69 30.20
N SER A 251 30.68 -6.39 30.05
CA SER A 251 30.61 -5.43 31.15
C SER A 251 29.21 -5.25 31.72
N ARG A 252 28.17 -5.52 30.92
CA ARG A 252 26.76 -5.41 31.28
C ARG A 252 26.13 -6.76 31.73
N GLY A 253 26.89 -7.85 31.73
CA GLY A 253 26.42 -9.19 32.07
C GLY A 253 25.43 -9.78 31.04
N LEU A 254 25.55 -9.40 29.76
CA LEU A 254 24.65 -9.80 28.68
C LEU A 254 25.24 -10.89 27.76
N LEU A 255 26.49 -11.31 28.02
CA LEU A 255 27.18 -12.24 27.11
C LEU A 255 26.56 -13.64 27.09
N GLU A 256 26.09 -14.14 28.24
CA GLU A 256 25.41 -15.43 28.36
C GLU A 256 24.06 -15.42 27.61
N GLU A 257 23.28 -14.34 27.78
CA GLU A 257 22.03 -14.15 27.04
C GLU A 257 22.29 -14.06 25.52
N PHE A 258 23.33 -13.33 25.11
CA PHE A 258 23.72 -13.22 23.70
C PHE A 258 24.09 -14.59 23.11
N SER A 259 24.83 -15.44 23.84
CA SER A 259 25.17 -16.79 23.40
C SER A 259 23.93 -17.70 23.35
N ALA A 260 23.09 -17.66 24.38
CA ALA A 260 21.88 -18.50 24.43
C ALA A 260 20.91 -18.18 23.27
N ARG A 261 20.84 -16.91 22.83
CA ARG A 261 20.00 -16.51 21.70
C ARG A 261 20.55 -16.95 20.35
N GLN A 262 21.79 -17.41 20.26
CA GLN A 262 22.38 -17.98 19.05
C GLN A 262 22.17 -19.50 18.98
N ASP A 263 21.86 -20.17 20.10
CA ASP A 263 21.74 -21.61 20.19
C ASP A 263 20.31 -22.16 19.93
N GLN A 264 19.41 -21.37 19.32
CA GLN A 264 18.05 -21.81 19.02
C GLN A 264 18.01 -22.84 17.87
N GLU A 265 17.18 -23.88 18.00
CA GLU A 265 17.00 -24.93 16.96
C GLU A 265 16.26 -24.39 15.73
N VAL A 266 15.36 -23.43 15.91
CA VAL A 266 14.57 -22.75 14.88
C VAL A 266 14.58 -21.26 15.14
N LEU A 267 14.31 -20.46 14.11
CA LEU A 267 14.26 -19.00 14.24
C LEU A 267 13.00 -18.56 14.99
N LEU A 268 13.18 -18.24 16.27
CA LEU A 268 12.13 -17.73 17.15
C LEU A 268 12.31 -16.23 17.42
N ASN A 269 11.39 -15.69 18.23
CA ASN A 269 11.52 -14.32 18.74
C ASN A 269 12.83 -14.17 19.52
N HIS A 270 13.51 -13.05 19.35
CA HIS A 270 14.84 -12.76 19.89
C HIS A 270 16.00 -13.64 19.36
N GLY A 271 15.80 -14.41 18.27
CA GLY A 271 16.87 -15.15 17.62
C GLY A 271 17.98 -14.23 17.13
N ILE A 272 19.23 -14.64 17.33
CA ILE A 272 20.44 -13.95 16.88
C ILE A 272 21.30 -14.91 16.08
N THR A 273 21.90 -14.40 14.97
CA THR A 273 23.01 -15.11 14.30
C THR A 273 24.17 -14.17 14.11
N VAL A 274 25.37 -14.72 14.14
CA VAL A 274 26.62 -13.95 13.95
C VAL A 274 27.48 -14.64 12.91
N ARG A 275 27.86 -13.94 11.85
CA ARG A 275 28.82 -14.40 10.85
C ARG A 275 30.03 -13.48 10.84
N MET A 276 31.20 -14.09 11.00
CA MET A 276 32.47 -13.39 10.95
C MET A 276 33.12 -13.54 9.58
N ASP A 277 33.35 -12.44 8.90
CA ASP A 277 34.23 -12.35 7.74
C ASP A 277 35.60 -11.79 8.13
N LYS A 278 36.50 -11.64 7.13
CA LYS A 278 37.88 -11.18 7.37
C LYS A 278 37.93 -9.84 8.11
N ASP A 279 37.17 -8.85 7.66
CA ASP A 279 37.23 -7.47 8.12
C ASP A 279 35.90 -6.95 8.70
N ALA A 280 34.81 -7.73 8.60
CA ALA A 280 33.47 -7.35 9.00
C ALA A 280 32.76 -8.48 9.76
N VAL A 281 31.75 -8.10 10.54
CA VAL A 281 30.88 -9.05 11.24
C VAL A 281 29.43 -8.67 10.97
N SER A 282 28.67 -9.64 10.47
CA SER A 282 27.22 -9.51 10.25
C SER A 282 26.47 -10.15 11.41
N ILE A 283 25.55 -9.38 12.00
CA ILE A 283 24.71 -9.82 13.11
C ILE A 283 23.26 -9.67 12.67
N SER A 284 22.49 -10.78 12.74
CA SER A 284 21.06 -10.72 12.51
C SER A 284 20.27 -10.78 13.81
N PHE A 285 19.12 -10.10 13.82
CA PHE A 285 18.12 -10.16 14.88
C PHE A 285 16.77 -10.50 14.27
N ALA A 286 16.03 -11.40 14.91
CA ALA A 286 14.66 -11.69 14.57
C ALA A 286 13.73 -11.34 15.72
N TYR A 287 12.61 -10.66 15.40
CA TYR A 287 11.52 -10.43 16.35
C TYR A 287 10.25 -10.95 15.73
N LYS A 288 9.53 -11.80 16.46
CA LYS A 288 8.38 -12.55 15.96
C LYS A 288 7.26 -12.59 16.99
N ILE A 289 6.03 -12.65 16.49
CA ILE A 289 4.84 -12.93 17.28
C ILE A 289 3.87 -13.75 16.46
N ALA A 290 3.30 -14.78 17.07
CA ALA A 290 2.14 -15.50 16.55
C ALA A 290 1.02 -15.34 17.59
N ALA A 291 -0.02 -14.59 17.25
CA ALA A 291 -1.18 -14.38 18.11
C ALA A 291 -2.41 -14.98 17.44
N GLN A 292 -3.26 -15.67 18.20
CA GLN A 292 -4.57 -16.07 17.69
C GLN A 292 -5.45 -14.84 17.60
N ILE A 293 -5.60 -14.31 16.39
CA ILE A 293 -6.52 -13.21 16.01
C ILE A 293 -6.47 -12.02 16.98
N GLY A 294 -5.43 -11.18 16.85
CA GLY A 294 -5.31 -9.91 17.60
C GLY A 294 -6.11 -8.77 16.97
N HIS A 295 -6.26 -7.67 17.73
CA HIS A 295 -6.72 -6.40 17.16
C HIS A 295 -5.64 -5.77 16.28
N LEU A 296 -6.07 -4.97 15.29
CA LEU A 296 -5.15 -4.23 14.41
C LEU A 296 -4.19 -3.36 15.23
N GLY A 297 -2.90 -3.49 14.95
CA GLY A 297 -1.81 -2.76 15.61
C GLY A 297 -1.20 -3.50 16.81
N GLU A 298 -1.82 -4.54 17.35
CA GLU A 298 -1.29 -5.27 18.52
C GLU A 298 0.01 -6.00 18.24
N ASN A 299 0.12 -6.66 17.09
CA ASN A 299 1.36 -7.36 16.70
C ASN A 299 2.52 -6.38 16.55
N VAL A 300 2.32 -5.25 15.88
CA VAL A 300 3.36 -4.24 15.72
C VAL A 300 3.71 -3.57 17.04
N GLN A 301 2.75 -3.32 17.93
CA GLN A 301 3.03 -2.80 19.28
C GLN A 301 3.86 -3.80 20.09
N PHE A 302 3.59 -5.10 19.97
CA PHE A 302 4.42 -6.13 20.60
C PHE A 302 5.85 -6.08 20.07
N LEU A 303 6.03 -6.08 18.74
CA LEU A 303 7.37 -5.99 18.13
C LEU A 303 8.11 -4.74 18.59
N ARG A 304 7.47 -3.57 18.62
CA ARG A 304 8.05 -2.32 19.16
C ARG A 304 8.52 -2.49 20.60
N LYS A 305 7.73 -3.11 21.45
CA LYS A 305 8.08 -3.39 22.84
C LYS A 305 9.27 -4.34 22.96
N GLN A 306 9.34 -5.39 22.15
CA GLN A 306 10.47 -6.31 22.13
C GLN A 306 11.78 -5.59 21.76
N ILE A 307 11.78 -4.82 20.68
CA ILE A 307 12.94 -4.06 20.20
C ILE A 307 13.40 -3.04 21.25
N ARG A 308 12.47 -2.28 21.83
CA ARG A 308 12.75 -1.31 22.89
C ARG A 308 13.45 -1.94 24.09
N ASN A 309 13.02 -3.11 24.50
CA ASN A 309 13.48 -3.78 25.70
C ASN A 309 14.74 -4.63 25.46
N ASP A 310 15.13 -4.87 24.21
CA ASP A 310 16.29 -5.68 23.87
C ASP A 310 17.61 -4.93 24.12
N ARG A 311 18.19 -5.16 25.28
CA ARG A 311 19.44 -4.51 25.72
C ARG A 311 20.65 -4.87 24.83
N ILE A 312 20.65 -6.05 24.21
CA ILE A 312 21.69 -6.49 23.28
C ILE A 312 21.58 -5.68 22.00
N PHE A 313 20.40 -5.60 21.40
CA PHE A 313 20.14 -4.79 20.22
C PHE A 313 20.45 -3.30 20.46
N GLN A 314 19.97 -2.75 21.58
CA GLN A 314 20.23 -1.35 21.97
C GLN A 314 21.74 -1.05 22.15
N SER A 315 22.55 -2.07 22.49
CA SER A 315 24.00 -1.91 22.58
C SER A 315 24.67 -1.85 21.21
N LEU A 316 24.12 -2.55 20.21
CA LEU A 316 24.68 -2.62 18.86
C LEU A 316 24.33 -1.37 18.03
N ILE A 317 23.10 -0.87 18.14
CA ILE A 317 22.62 0.22 17.27
C ILE A 317 23.36 1.54 17.43
N ALA A 318 24.05 1.74 18.54
CA ALA A 318 24.86 2.94 18.78
C ALA A 318 26.19 2.95 18.02
N LEU A 319 26.65 1.80 17.53
CA LEU A 319 27.90 1.67 16.80
C LEU A 319 27.74 2.04 15.32
N PRO A 320 28.81 2.49 14.64
CA PRO A 320 28.79 2.61 13.19
C PRO A 320 28.45 1.28 12.50
N SER A 321 27.83 1.31 11.33
CA SER A 321 27.59 0.09 10.52
C SER A 321 28.03 0.30 9.10
N ILE A 322 28.49 -0.78 8.49
CA ILE A 322 28.84 -0.82 7.07
C ILE A 322 27.55 -0.98 6.26
N HIS A 323 26.68 -1.92 6.69
CA HIS A 323 25.41 -2.21 6.02
C HIS A 323 24.28 -2.46 7.03
N GLN A 324 23.05 -2.18 6.60
CA GLN A 324 21.82 -2.55 7.29
C GLN A 324 20.72 -2.89 6.27
N THR A 325 20.08 -4.03 6.45
CA THR A 325 18.86 -4.39 5.73
C THR A 325 17.81 -4.88 6.71
N ILE A 326 16.54 -4.58 6.43
CA ILE A 326 15.40 -5.01 7.25
C ILE A 326 14.32 -5.54 6.32
N ILE A 327 13.79 -6.73 6.63
CA ILE A 327 12.58 -7.27 6.01
C ILE A 327 11.55 -7.59 7.07
N GLY A 328 10.29 -7.51 6.73
CA GLY A 328 9.19 -7.77 7.64
C GLY A 328 7.96 -8.32 6.93
N HIS A 329 7.11 -8.97 7.71
CA HIS A 329 5.95 -9.67 7.20
C HIS A 329 4.82 -9.69 8.21
N THR A 330 3.57 -9.58 7.72
CA THR A 330 2.35 -9.91 8.43
C THR A 330 1.68 -11.05 7.72
N ARG A 331 1.35 -12.12 8.44
CA ARG A 331 0.87 -13.38 7.86
C ARG A 331 -0.62 -13.54 8.06
N TRP A 332 -1.29 -14.00 7.00
CA TRP A 332 -2.51 -14.78 7.03
C TRP A 332 -2.13 -16.22 6.73
N ALA A 333 -2.36 -17.11 7.68
CA ALA A 333 -1.92 -18.50 7.56
C ALA A 333 -2.81 -19.29 6.61
N SER A 334 -2.40 -19.44 5.33
CA SER A 334 -3.00 -20.35 4.35
C SER A 334 -2.46 -21.77 4.51
N VAL A 335 -1.15 -21.90 4.71
CA VAL A 335 -0.43 -23.18 4.88
C VAL A 335 0.35 -23.17 6.17
N GLY A 336 0.18 -24.21 7.00
CA GLY A 336 0.87 -24.40 8.27
C GLY A 336 0.18 -23.75 9.46
N GLU A 337 0.60 -24.14 10.66
CA GLU A 337 0.02 -23.68 11.93
C GLU A 337 0.34 -22.21 12.23
N ILE A 338 -0.56 -21.56 12.95
CA ILE A 338 -0.32 -20.23 13.54
C ILE A 338 0.57 -20.44 14.77
N SER A 339 1.87 -20.41 14.57
CA SER A 339 2.87 -20.61 15.61
C SER A 339 4.12 -19.79 15.30
N GLU A 340 4.92 -19.52 16.31
CA GLU A 340 6.12 -18.70 16.17
C GLU A 340 7.17 -19.31 15.20
N PRO A 341 7.43 -20.65 15.16
CA PRO A 341 8.30 -21.26 14.15
C PRO A 341 7.84 -21.03 12.71
N ASN A 342 6.53 -20.92 12.48
CA ASN A 342 5.92 -20.70 11.17
C ASN A 342 5.71 -19.21 10.83
N CYS A 343 6.01 -18.31 11.77
CA CYS A 343 5.97 -16.87 11.53
C CYS A 343 7.14 -16.43 10.63
N HIS A 344 6.85 -15.66 9.58
CA HIS A 344 7.90 -15.09 8.74
C HIS A 344 8.60 -13.89 9.43
N PRO A 345 9.88 -13.66 9.13
CA PRO A 345 10.78 -14.40 8.24
C PRO A 345 11.15 -15.77 8.76
N VAL A 346 11.35 -16.74 7.85
CA VAL A 346 11.96 -18.03 8.16
C VAL A 346 13.40 -18.08 7.67
N ASP A 347 14.22 -19.01 8.20
CA ASP A 347 15.63 -19.14 7.84
C ASP A 347 15.98 -20.50 7.21
N ASN A 348 17.25 -20.67 6.84
CA ASN A 348 17.81 -21.91 6.29
C ASN A 348 18.31 -22.92 7.35
N VAL A 349 18.09 -22.68 8.64
CA VAL A 349 18.55 -23.56 9.73
C VAL A 349 17.52 -24.65 10.00
N ILE A 350 17.97 -25.93 10.10
CA ILE A 350 17.10 -27.09 10.36
C ILE A 350 17.58 -28.00 11.48
N ALA A 351 18.77 -27.75 12.04
CA ALA A 351 19.31 -28.55 13.16
C ALA A 351 20.18 -27.69 14.06
N GLN A 352 20.24 -28.05 15.33
CA GLN A 352 21.12 -27.39 16.32
C GLN A 352 22.60 -27.39 15.88
N ASP A 353 23.06 -28.45 15.22
CA ASP A 353 24.43 -28.55 14.74
C ASP A 353 24.75 -27.55 13.63
N ASP A 354 23.75 -27.04 12.94
CA ASP A 354 23.93 -25.96 11.96
C ASP A 354 24.32 -24.63 12.62
N ARG A 355 24.02 -24.45 13.90
CA ARG A 355 24.31 -23.23 14.66
C ARG A 355 25.51 -23.35 15.61
N LYS A 356 25.88 -24.58 16.03
CA LYS A 356 27.00 -24.79 16.96
C LYS A 356 28.35 -24.66 16.29
N GLN A 357 29.26 -23.90 16.95
CA GLN A 357 30.70 -23.89 16.77
C GLN A 357 31.26 -23.66 15.38
N GLY A 358 31.06 -22.49 14.81
CA GLY A 358 31.79 -22.10 13.59
C GLY A 358 31.40 -22.85 12.32
N SER A 359 30.53 -23.85 12.39
CA SER A 359 29.94 -24.54 11.22
C SER A 359 29.07 -23.60 10.39
N TYR A 360 28.56 -22.57 11.03
CA TYR A 360 27.79 -21.49 10.41
C TYR A 360 28.66 -20.51 9.60
N ALA A 361 29.93 -20.36 9.95
CA ALA A 361 30.85 -19.37 9.37
C ALA A 361 31.03 -19.52 7.84
N GLY A 362 30.71 -20.71 7.29
CA GLY A 362 30.79 -20.95 5.84
C GLY A 362 29.46 -20.98 5.10
N LYS A 363 28.33 -21.22 5.79
CA LYS A 363 27.02 -21.44 5.16
C LYS A 363 26.17 -20.17 5.01
N GLY A 364 26.36 -19.16 5.88
CA GLY A 364 25.57 -17.94 5.93
C GLY A 364 24.14 -18.15 6.39
N ILE A 365 23.46 -17.05 6.76
CA ILE A 365 22.03 -17.02 7.10
C ILE A 365 21.22 -16.44 5.94
N ILE A 366 20.12 -17.07 5.61
CA ILE A 366 19.18 -16.64 4.58
C ILE A 366 17.83 -16.48 5.25
N HIS A 367 17.33 -15.26 5.36
CA HIS A 367 15.99 -14.97 5.87
C HIS A 367 15.04 -14.67 4.74
N VAL A 368 13.83 -15.25 4.76
CA VAL A 368 12.83 -15.16 3.68
C VAL A 368 11.45 -14.88 4.25
N CYS A 369 10.75 -13.97 3.57
CA CYS A 369 9.30 -13.76 3.68
C CYS A 369 8.62 -14.17 2.38
N LEU A 370 7.42 -14.75 2.46
CA LEU A 370 6.61 -15.18 1.33
C LEU A 370 5.18 -14.65 1.47
N ASN A 371 4.65 -14.05 0.40
CA ASN A 371 3.23 -13.93 0.14
C ASN A 371 2.86 -14.95 -0.95
N GLY A 372 1.70 -15.60 -0.83
CA GLY A 372 1.28 -16.68 -1.72
C GLY A 372 1.80 -18.04 -1.27
N ASP A 373 1.81 -19.00 -2.17
CA ASP A 373 2.09 -20.39 -1.88
C ASP A 373 3.13 -20.98 -2.86
N ILE A 374 3.89 -21.97 -2.42
CA ILE A 374 4.77 -22.78 -3.24
C ILE A 374 4.06 -24.12 -3.54
N ASP A 375 3.36 -24.18 -4.67
CA ASP A 375 2.46 -25.30 -5.02
C ASP A 375 3.19 -26.65 -5.03
N ASN A 376 4.44 -26.68 -5.46
CA ASN A 376 5.26 -27.89 -5.52
C ASN A 376 6.09 -28.14 -4.23
N TYR A 377 5.76 -27.50 -3.12
CA TYR A 377 6.46 -27.60 -1.84
C TYR A 377 6.75 -29.03 -1.39
N LEU A 378 5.74 -29.92 -1.43
CA LEU A 378 5.91 -31.30 -0.97
C LEU A 378 6.97 -32.06 -1.79
N ARG A 379 6.96 -31.88 -3.10
CA ARG A 379 7.96 -32.48 -4.01
C ARG A 379 9.37 -31.98 -3.68
N LEU A 380 9.53 -30.67 -3.54
CA LEU A 380 10.82 -30.06 -3.22
C LEU A 380 11.33 -30.50 -1.83
N LYS A 381 10.44 -30.64 -0.86
CA LYS A 381 10.77 -31.14 0.48
C LYS A 381 11.27 -32.58 0.43
N GLU A 382 10.57 -33.48 -0.24
CA GLU A 382 10.98 -34.90 -0.39
C GLU A 382 12.34 -35.00 -1.09
N GLU A 383 12.58 -34.22 -2.14
CA GLU A 383 13.85 -34.15 -2.86
C GLU A 383 14.97 -33.68 -1.94
N PHE A 384 14.75 -32.57 -1.19
CA PHE A 384 15.71 -32.05 -0.24
C PHE A 384 16.08 -33.07 0.86
N GLU A 385 15.08 -33.70 1.47
CA GLU A 385 15.29 -34.70 2.54
C GLU A 385 16.01 -35.93 2.02
N LYS A 386 15.71 -36.37 0.80
CA LYS A 386 16.38 -37.49 0.15
C LYS A 386 17.85 -37.20 -0.18
N GLU A 387 18.16 -36.02 -0.69
CA GLU A 387 19.53 -35.66 -1.06
C GLU A 387 20.41 -35.36 0.14
N THR A 388 19.89 -34.56 1.08
CA THR A 388 20.68 -34.07 2.22
C THR A 388 20.71 -35.03 3.40
N LYS A 389 19.78 -35.99 3.45
CA LYS A 389 19.51 -36.87 4.61
C LYS A 389 19.13 -36.07 5.87
N ARG A 390 18.57 -34.88 5.70
CA ARG A 390 18.16 -33.97 6.77
C ARG A 390 16.66 -33.72 6.63
N SER A 391 15.94 -33.71 7.75
CA SER A 391 14.48 -33.44 7.75
C SER A 391 14.16 -32.07 8.31
N ILE A 392 13.17 -31.43 7.74
CA ILE A 392 12.64 -30.17 8.29
C ILE A 392 11.99 -30.50 9.65
N PRO A 393 12.29 -29.72 10.72
CA PRO A 393 11.70 -29.95 12.04
C PRO A 393 10.17 -29.94 11.98
N PRO A 394 9.48 -30.91 12.66
CA PRO A 394 8.03 -31.05 12.57
C PRO A 394 7.22 -29.82 12.99
N GLN A 395 7.78 -28.96 13.87
CA GLN A 395 7.16 -27.72 14.29
C GLN A 395 7.12 -26.66 13.18
N ILE A 396 7.86 -26.85 12.08
CA ILE A 396 7.83 -25.97 10.91
C ILE A 396 6.99 -26.63 9.83
N SER A 397 5.77 -26.15 9.68
CA SER A 397 4.78 -26.67 8.74
C SER A 397 4.47 -25.69 7.57
N THR A 398 5.09 -24.49 7.56
CA THR A 398 4.95 -23.55 6.44
C THR A 398 5.76 -24.01 5.23
N ASP A 399 5.18 -23.87 4.04
CA ASP A 399 5.84 -24.13 2.75
C ASP A 399 7.03 -23.19 2.50
N THR A 400 6.99 -22.00 3.06
CA THR A 400 8.05 -20.99 2.96
C THR A 400 9.42 -21.53 3.38
N LYS A 401 9.46 -22.50 4.27
CA LYS A 401 10.73 -23.07 4.78
C LYS A 401 11.59 -23.70 3.70
N ILE A 402 10.98 -24.20 2.63
CA ILE A 402 11.76 -24.80 1.52
C ILE A 402 12.58 -23.75 0.76
N ILE A 403 12.14 -22.49 0.72
CA ILE A 403 12.78 -21.43 -0.08
C ILE A 403 14.24 -21.20 0.35
N PRO A 404 14.55 -20.84 1.62
CA PRO A 404 15.94 -20.61 2.03
C PRO A 404 16.80 -21.88 1.96
N LEU A 405 16.21 -23.07 2.15
CA LEU A 405 16.91 -24.33 2.02
C LEU A 405 17.28 -24.63 0.56
N TRP A 406 16.39 -24.33 -0.38
CA TRP A 406 16.61 -24.52 -1.81
C TRP A 406 17.64 -23.55 -2.36
N ILE A 407 17.63 -22.30 -1.91
CA ILE A 407 18.67 -21.31 -2.24
C ILE A 407 20.03 -21.77 -1.72
N GLN A 408 20.09 -22.24 -0.46
CA GLN A 408 21.34 -22.73 0.13
C GLN A 408 21.92 -23.91 -0.66
N ARG A 409 21.09 -24.81 -1.17
CA ARG A 409 21.52 -25.95 -2.00
C ARG A 409 22.33 -25.49 -3.22
N PHE A 410 21.85 -24.47 -3.93
CA PHE A 410 22.58 -23.90 -5.08
C PHE A 410 23.85 -23.16 -4.64
N TYR A 411 23.80 -22.47 -3.51
CA TYR A 411 24.98 -21.79 -2.97
C TYR A 411 26.08 -22.82 -2.56
N GLU A 412 25.71 -23.91 -1.90
CA GLU A 412 26.63 -25.00 -1.54
C GLU A 412 27.15 -25.76 -2.77
N ALA A 413 26.45 -25.73 -3.90
CA ALA A 413 26.91 -26.22 -5.17
C ALA A 413 27.94 -25.30 -5.87
N GLY A 414 28.25 -24.12 -5.29
CA GLY A 414 29.27 -23.19 -5.74
C GLY A 414 28.78 -22.01 -6.57
N HIS A 415 27.46 -21.83 -6.68
CA HIS A 415 26.92 -20.64 -7.37
C HIS A 415 27.01 -19.39 -6.46
N PRO A 416 27.25 -18.20 -7.02
CA PRO A 416 27.07 -16.94 -6.27
C PRO A 416 25.66 -16.83 -5.72
N ILE A 417 25.47 -16.11 -4.61
CA ILE A 417 24.18 -16.05 -3.92
C ILE A 417 23.06 -15.44 -4.80
N GLU A 418 23.39 -14.47 -5.66
CA GLU A 418 22.45 -13.88 -6.62
C GLU A 418 21.95 -14.93 -7.63
N GLU A 419 22.87 -15.75 -8.14
CA GLU A 419 22.53 -16.82 -9.08
C GLU A 419 21.82 -17.97 -8.36
N SER A 420 22.20 -18.29 -7.12
CA SER A 420 21.52 -19.29 -6.28
C SER A 420 20.06 -18.91 -6.04
N PHE A 421 19.79 -17.62 -5.77
CA PHE A 421 18.43 -17.10 -5.66
C PHE A 421 17.64 -17.27 -6.96
N ARG A 422 18.24 -16.86 -8.09
CA ARG A 422 17.61 -16.95 -9.41
C ARG A 422 17.29 -18.42 -9.79
N LEU A 423 18.22 -19.33 -9.60
CA LEU A 423 18.02 -20.75 -9.89
C LEU A 423 16.90 -21.32 -9.00
N ALA A 424 16.90 -21.00 -7.71
CA ALA A 424 15.90 -21.49 -6.79
C ALA A 424 14.48 -21.02 -7.14
N VAL A 425 14.28 -19.74 -7.47
CA VAL A 425 12.94 -19.23 -7.81
C VAL A 425 12.39 -19.78 -9.11
N ASN A 426 13.26 -20.23 -10.03
CA ASN A 426 12.84 -20.94 -11.24
C ASN A 426 12.17 -22.29 -10.93
N ASP A 427 12.62 -22.99 -9.88
CA ASP A 427 12.11 -24.30 -9.51
C ASP A 427 10.78 -24.22 -8.77
N PHE A 428 10.38 -23.04 -8.28
CA PHE A 428 9.13 -22.88 -7.54
C PHE A 428 7.94 -22.75 -8.48
N GLU A 429 6.87 -23.46 -8.20
CA GLU A 429 5.59 -23.39 -8.88
C GLU A 429 4.58 -22.63 -8.00
N GLY A 430 3.54 -22.06 -8.62
CA GLY A 430 2.53 -21.27 -7.92
C GLY A 430 2.70 -19.75 -8.09
N SER A 431 1.79 -19.00 -7.50
CA SER A 431 1.84 -17.53 -7.47
C SER A 431 2.47 -17.07 -6.16
N HIS A 432 3.60 -16.39 -6.27
CA HIS A 432 4.37 -16.01 -5.10
C HIS A 432 5.06 -14.65 -5.24
N ALA A 433 5.22 -13.98 -4.09
CA ALA A 433 6.06 -12.80 -3.91
C ALA A 433 7.01 -13.04 -2.73
N ILE A 434 8.30 -13.04 -3.01
CA ILE A 434 9.37 -13.40 -2.08
C ILE A 434 10.22 -12.18 -1.79
N ALA A 435 10.53 -11.93 -0.51
CA ALA A 435 11.61 -11.04 -0.10
C ALA A 435 12.63 -11.81 0.72
N MET A 436 13.91 -11.63 0.38
CA MET A 436 15.04 -12.26 1.02
C MET A 436 16.12 -11.24 1.35
N HIS A 437 16.77 -11.40 2.50
CA HIS A 437 18.08 -10.83 2.77
C HIS A 437 19.00 -11.86 3.43
N THR A 438 20.30 -11.63 3.35
CA THR A 438 21.30 -12.60 3.80
C THR A 438 22.60 -11.92 4.20
N ASP A 439 23.33 -12.51 5.15
CA ASP A 439 24.69 -12.08 5.51
C ASP A 439 25.75 -12.51 4.48
N LEU A 440 25.38 -13.35 3.51
CA LEU A 440 26.23 -13.68 2.34
C LEU A 440 26.32 -12.54 1.33
N ALA A 441 25.36 -11.61 1.36
CA ALA A 441 25.34 -10.40 0.55
C ALA A 441 24.84 -9.22 1.39
N PRO A 442 25.67 -8.72 2.34
CA PRO A 442 25.26 -7.62 3.21
C PRO A 442 24.85 -6.38 2.44
N GLY A 443 23.81 -5.69 2.91
CA GLY A 443 23.32 -4.47 2.27
C GLY A 443 22.41 -4.70 1.04
N LYS A 444 22.00 -5.96 0.79
CA LYS A 444 21.12 -6.29 -0.34
C LYS A 444 19.80 -6.90 0.11
N ILE A 445 18.72 -6.55 -0.60
CA ILE A 445 17.42 -7.24 -0.54
C ILE A 445 17.13 -7.80 -1.93
N PHE A 446 16.73 -9.06 -1.96
CA PHE A 446 16.34 -9.81 -3.14
C PHE A 446 14.83 -9.95 -3.13
N LEU A 447 14.21 -9.63 -4.25
CA LEU A 447 12.76 -9.75 -4.45
C LEU A 447 12.50 -10.65 -5.65
N ALA A 448 11.49 -11.50 -5.56
CA ALA A 448 11.01 -12.29 -6.68
C ALA A 448 9.49 -12.30 -6.70
N GLN A 449 8.91 -12.15 -7.89
CA GLN A 449 7.46 -12.21 -8.08
C GLN A 449 7.12 -13.07 -9.30
N ARG A 450 6.15 -14.00 -9.12
CA ARG A 450 5.59 -14.83 -10.18
C ARG A 450 4.08 -14.90 -10.06
N GLY A 451 3.37 -14.80 -11.18
CA GLY A 451 1.91 -14.82 -11.24
C GLY A 451 1.28 -13.46 -10.90
N SER A 452 -0.02 -13.32 -11.13
CA SER A 452 -0.78 -12.09 -10.94
C SER A 452 -1.42 -11.95 -9.55
N GLY A 453 -1.45 -13.03 -8.76
CA GLY A 453 -2.12 -13.05 -7.45
C GLY A 453 -1.37 -12.32 -6.33
N GLN A 454 -0.06 -12.12 -6.50
CA GLN A 454 0.82 -11.50 -5.52
C GLN A 454 1.60 -10.36 -6.17
N THR A 455 1.69 -9.21 -5.51
CA THR A 455 2.36 -8.03 -6.08
C THR A 455 3.43 -7.51 -5.12
N ILE A 456 4.55 -7.04 -5.67
CA ILE A 456 5.56 -6.26 -4.96
C ILE A 456 5.68 -4.89 -5.63
N PHE A 457 5.63 -3.86 -4.81
CA PHE A 457 5.92 -2.48 -5.18
C PHE A 457 7.26 -2.08 -4.60
N VAL A 458 8.11 -1.46 -5.41
CA VAL A 458 9.41 -0.90 -5.01
C VAL A 458 9.30 0.60 -5.01
N GLY A 459 9.18 1.21 -3.83
CA GLY A 459 9.15 2.65 -3.64
C GLY A 459 10.53 3.26 -3.81
N LEU A 460 10.60 4.33 -4.59
CA LEU A 460 11.81 5.07 -4.92
C LEU A 460 11.94 6.30 -4.01
N GLY A 461 12.32 6.07 -2.74
CA GLY A 461 12.61 7.15 -1.81
C GLY A 461 13.93 7.85 -2.12
N GLU A 462 14.10 9.08 -1.63
CA GLU A 462 15.34 9.84 -1.84
C GLU A 462 16.54 9.26 -1.08
N GLU A 463 16.29 8.66 0.10
CA GLU A 463 17.34 8.14 0.98
C GLU A 463 17.38 6.60 1.01
N HIS A 464 16.37 5.92 0.45
CA HIS A 464 16.23 4.47 0.54
C HIS A 464 15.30 3.92 -0.53
N TYR A 465 15.43 2.63 -0.78
CA TYR A 465 14.37 1.83 -1.39
C TYR A 465 13.50 1.21 -0.29
N ILE A 466 12.20 1.23 -0.52
CA ILE A 466 11.23 0.58 0.35
C ILE A 466 10.36 -0.36 -0.47
N THR A 467 10.14 -1.58 0.01
CA THR A 467 9.28 -2.54 -0.68
C THR A 467 8.02 -2.78 0.12
N ALA A 468 6.92 -2.98 -0.56
CA ALA A 468 5.68 -3.39 0.07
C ALA A 468 4.81 -4.21 -0.90
N SER A 469 4.03 -5.13 -0.36
CA SER A 469 3.02 -5.88 -1.13
C SER A 469 1.81 -5.03 -1.51
N GLU A 470 1.67 -3.86 -0.91
CA GLU A 470 0.59 -2.90 -1.19
C GLU A 470 1.15 -1.47 -1.23
N ILE A 471 0.59 -0.63 -2.11
CA ILE A 471 1.04 0.77 -2.26
C ILE A 471 0.97 1.53 -0.93
N TYR A 472 -0.06 1.32 -0.13
CA TYR A 472 -0.22 2.01 1.15
C TYR A 472 0.86 1.67 2.19
N GLY A 473 1.65 0.61 1.99
CA GLY A 473 2.83 0.33 2.79
C GLY A 473 3.98 1.30 2.54
N LEU A 474 4.05 1.98 1.40
CA LEU A 474 5.17 2.85 1.01
C LEU A 474 4.86 4.35 0.96
N VAL A 475 3.57 4.75 0.96
CA VAL A 475 3.15 6.14 0.70
C VAL A 475 3.63 7.18 1.74
N GLU A 476 4.04 6.77 2.94
CA GLU A 476 4.64 7.66 3.93
C GLU A 476 6.03 8.17 3.49
N GLU A 477 6.77 7.34 2.77
CA GLU A 477 8.15 7.60 2.37
C GLU A 477 8.26 8.14 0.94
N THR A 478 7.39 7.67 0.03
CA THR A 478 7.42 8.10 -1.38
C THR A 478 6.10 7.82 -2.09
N SER A 479 5.72 8.71 -3.02
CA SER A 479 4.63 8.48 -3.98
C SER A 479 5.10 7.72 -5.24
N ARG A 480 6.43 7.68 -5.51
CA ARG A 480 7.02 7.13 -6.74
C ARG A 480 7.43 5.67 -6.54
N TYR A 481 7.01 4.82 -7.45
CA TYR A 481 7.28 3.38 -7.31
C TYR A 481 7.38 2.66 -8.65
N ILE A 482 8.01 1.48 -8.62
CA ILE A 482 7.98 0.47 -9.66
C ILE A 482 7.08 -0.66 -9.18
N LYS A 483 6.13 -1.10 -10.00
CA LYS A 483 5.34 -2.31 -9.77
C LYS A 483 6.05 -3.47 -10.46
N MET A 484 6.36 -4.53 -9.73
CA MET A 484 6.86 -5.76 -10.33
C MET A 484 5.74 -6.50 -11.09
N GLU A 485 6.10 -7.16 -12.17
CA GLU A 485 5.18 -7.94 -12.99
C GLU A 485 5.55 -9.43 -12.92
N GLY A 486 4.56 -10.24 -12.53
CA GLY A 486 4.75 -11.68 -12.35
C GLY A 486 4.30 -12.52 -13.54
N ASP A 487 3.70 -11.91 -14.54
CA ASP A 487 3.07 -12.60 -15.66
C ASP A 487 4.08 -13.14 -16.68
N LYS A 488 3.58 -13.97 -17.58
CA LYS A 488 4.37 -14.58 -18.65
C LYS A 488 4.76 -13.54 -19.67
N THR A 489 6.06 -13.41 -19.95
CA THR A 489 6.55 -12.55 -21.02
C THR A 489 6.25 -13.14 -22.40
N ALA A 490 6.33 -12.30 -23.47
CA ALA A 490 6.24 -12.75 -24.85
C ALA A 490 7.30 -13.80 -25.20
N ALA A 491 8.46 -13.81 -24.53
CA ALA A 491 9.53 -14.79 -24.68
C ALA A 491 9.29 -16.09 -23.90
N GLY A 492 8.21 -16.18 -23.11
CA GLY A 492 7.84 -17.37 -22.35
C GLY A 492 8.43 -17.46 -20.93
N SER A 493 9.23 -16.48 -20.49
CA SER A 493 9.73 -16.39 -19.12
C SER A 493 8.61 -16.00 -18.16
N HIS A 494 8.60 -16.59 -16.96
CA HIS A 494 7.64 -16.30 -15.91
C HIS A 494 8.34 -15.62 -14.75
N GLY A 495 7.81 -14.46 -14.34
CA GLY A 495 8.24 -13.75 -13.15
C GLY A 495 9.45 -12.84 -13.32
N GLN A 496 9.64 -11.99 -12.33
CA GLN A 496 10.70 -10.99 -12.24
C GLN A 496 11.47 -11.10 -10.93
N ILE A 497 12.77 -10.84 -11.01
CA ILE A 497 13.67 -10.68 -9.86
C ILE A 497 14.10 -9.22 -9.83
N VAL A 498 14.09 -8.62 -8.64
CA VAL A 498 14.65 -7.29 -8.38
C VAL A 498 15.67 -7.39 -7.25
N LEU A 499 16.80 -6.75 -7.43
CA LEU A 499 17.87 -6.62 -6.44
C LEU A 499 18.01 -5.15 -6.04
N LEU A 500 17.85 -4.90 -4.75
CA LEU A 500 18.02 -3.57 -4.13
C LEU A 500 19.29 -3.56 -3.31
N GLU A 501 20.17 -2.58 -3.56
CA GLU A 501 21.50 -2.51 -2.95
C GLU A 501 21.69 -1.20 -2.21
N GLN A 502 22.32 -1.25 -1.04
CA GLN A 502 22.65 -0.08 -0.23
C GLN A 502 23.73 0.80 -0.88
N ASP A 503 24.60 0.20 -1.66
CA ASP A 503 25.65 0.90 -2.40
C ASP A 503 25.16 1.49 -3.73
N SER A 504 23.86 1.41 -4.02
CA SER A 504 23.21 1.98 -5.19
C SER A 504 23.24 3.51 -5.19
N SER A 505 23.24 4.09 -6.40
CA SER A 505 23.06 5.54 -6.58
C SER A 505 21.66 6.07 -6.23
N GLY A 506 20.71 5.17 -5.99
CA GLY A 506 19.30 5.49 -5.79
C GLY A 506 18.54 5.75 -7.10
N GLY A 507 17.26 6.11 -6.99
CA GLY A 507 16.38 6.33 -8.13
C GLY A 507 16.12 5.07 -8.96
N VAL A 508 15.47 5.22 -10.12
CA VAL A 508 15.08 4.09 -10.98
C VAL A 508 16.28 3.34 -11.56
N THR A 509 17.36 4.05 -11.88
CA THR A 509 18.58 3.48 -12.48
C THR A 509 19.42 2.64 -11.53
N GLY A 510 19.22 2.81 -10.23
CA GLY A 510 19.89 2.02 -9.21
C GLY A 510 19.22 0.69 -8.88
N VAL A 511 18.05 0.42 -9.46
CA VAL A 511 17.33 -0.85 -9.30
C VAL A 511 17.81 -1.84 -10.36
N LYS A 512 18.35 -2.97 -9.92
CA LYS A 512 18.75 -4.06 -10.82
C LYS A 512 17.61 -5.05 -10.96
N ALA A 513 17.28 -5.45 -12.19
CA ALA A 513 16.21 -6.41 -12.42
C ALA A 513 16.51 -7.38 -13.56
N MET A 514 15.90 -8.56 -13.47
CA MET A 514 15.96 -9.59 -14.50
C MET A 514 14.70 -10.46 -14.46
N HIS A 515 14.43 -11.14 -15.54
CA HIS A 515 13.45 -12.24 -15.56
C HIS A 515 14.05 -13.50 -14.89
N TYR A 516 13.20 -14.46 -14.55
CA TYR A 516 13.64 -15.73 -13.95
C TYR A 516 14.64 -16.51 -14.82
N ASP A 517 14.56 -16.36 -16.13
CA ASP A 517 15.54 -16.96 -17.09
C ASP A 517 16.90 -16.23 -17.12
N GLY A 518 17.05 -15.13 -16.37
CA GLY A 518 18.25 -14.31 -16.31
C GLY A 518 18.30 -13.18 -17.34
N THR A 519 17.29 -13.01 -18.20
CA THR A 519 17.23 -11.89 -19.15
C THR A 519 17.12 -10.57 -18.37
N PRO A 520 18.05 -9.61 -18.57
CA PRO A 520 18.01 -8.33 -17.86
C PRO A 520 16.77 -7.50 -18.20
N ILE A 521 16.23 -6.80 -17.20
CA ILE A 521 15.15 -5.83 -17.33
C ILE A 521 15.73 -4.45 -17.06
N GLY A 522 15.54 -3.51 -18.00
CA GLY A 522 15.89 -2.10 -17.83
C GLY A 522 14.67 -1.30 -17.34
N PHE A 523 14.74 -0.75 -16.14
CA PHE A 523 13.77 0.25 -15.70
C PHE A 523 14.20 1.66 -16.11
N SER A 524 13.24 2.51 -16.44
CA SER A 524 13.44 3.90 -16.82
C SER A 524 12.37 4.77 -16.16
N GLU A 525 12.48 6.09 -16.26
CA GLU A 525 11.45 7.01 -15.75
C GLU A 525 10.06 6.72 -16.34
N ALA A 526 9.96 6.17 -17.54
CA ALA A 526 8.70 5.77 -18.15
C ALA A 526 8.04 4.56 -17.47
N THR A 527 8.80 3.76 -16.71
CA THR A 527 8.28 2.63 -15.94
C THR A 527 7.91 3.00 -14.50
N VAL A 528 8.31 4.20 -14.06
CA VAL A 528 7.97 4.72 -12.74
C VAL A 528 6.51 5.15 -12.75
N LYS A 529 5.77 4.67 -11.75
CA LYS A 529 4.40 5.11 -11.48
C LYS A 529 4.39 6.03 -10.26
N GLU A 530 3.40 6.90 -10.21
CA GLU A 530 3.18 7.77 -9.07
C GLU A 530 1.76 7.57 -8.53
N THR A 531 1.60 7.59 -7.19
CA THR A 531 0.29 7.47 -6.55
C THR A 531 -0.12 8.79 -5.92
N GLU A 532 -1.40 9.12 -6.06
CA GLU A 532 -2.02 10.27 -5.37
C GLU A 532 -2.50 9.91 -3.95
N ILE A 533 -2.42 8.63 -3.56
CA ILE A 533 -2.81 8.18 -2.22
C ILE A 533 -1.86 8.79 -1.19
N THR A 534 -2.42 9.37 -0.16
CA THR A 534 -1.65 9.92 0.96
C THR A 534 -1.80 9.05 2.22
N PRO A 535 -0.86 9.13 3.17
CA PRO A 535 -1.00 8.43 4.46
C PRO A 535 -2.28 8.79 5.21
N ARG A 536 -2.80 10.01 5.05
CA ARG A 536 -4.08 10.42 5.64
C ARG A 536 -5.27 9.66 5.08
N ASP A 537 -5.27 9.33 3.78
CA ASP A 537 -6.38 8.60 3.15
C ASP A 537 -6.53 7.19 3.73
N ILE A 538 -5.41 6.58 4.11
CA ILE A 538 -5.35 5.21 4.64
C ILE A 538 -5.29 5.12 6.17
N ASP A 539 -5.30 6.23 6.88
CA ASP A 539 -5.25 6.21 8.34
C ASP A 539 -6.58 5.75 8.94
N ARG A 540 -6.50 4.93 9.98
CA ARG A 540 -7.68 4.44 10.70
C ARG A 540 -8.34 5.50 11.58
N GLN A 541 -7.61 6.55 11.92
CA GLN A 541 -8.04 7.57 12.89
C GLN A 541 -8.39 6.93 14.25
N ASP A 542 -9.38 7.48 14.97
CA ASP A 542 -9.81 6.97 16.27
C ASP A 542 -10.83 5.80 16.18
N PHE A 543 -11.06 5.28 14.96
CA PHE A 543 -11.99 4.16 14.79
C PHE A 543 -11.36 2.85 15.28
N PRO A 544 -12.13 1.94 15.91
CA PRO A 544 -11.63 0.65 16.38
C PRO A 544 -11.18 -0.25 15.22
N HIS A 545 -11.78 -0.11 14.02
CA HIS A 545 -11.44 -0.84 12.81
C HIS A 545 -11.84 -0.10 11.54
N TYR A 546 -11.20 -0.42 10.42
CA TYR A 546 -11.45 0.23 9.12
C TYR A 546 -12.89 0.11 8.65
N PHE A 547 -13.54 -1.02 8.88
CA PHE A 547 -14.94 -1.24 8.46
C PHE A 547 -15.89 -0.17 9.01
N LEU A 548 -15.80 0.16 10.30
CA LEU A 548 -16.64 1.21 10.90
C LEU A 548 -16.29 2.60 10.34
N LYS A 549 -14.99 2.90 10.14
CA LYS A 549 -14.55 4.13 9.48
C LYS A 549 -15.19 4.28 8.11
N GLU A 550 -15.03 3.28 7.26
CA GLU A 550 -15.49 3.29 5.86
C GLU A 550 -17.01 3.41 5.75
N ILE A 551 -17.77 2.70 6.60
CA ILE A 551 -19.22 2.86 6.66
C ILE A 551 -19.59 4.31 7.02
N SER A 552 -18.90 4.90 8.01
CA SER A 552 -19.16 6.27 8.45
C SER A 552 -18.84 7.32 7.37
N GLU A 553 -17.91 7.01 6.46
CA GLU A 553 -17.51 7.86 5.34
C GLU A 553 -18.43 7.74 4.11
N SER A 554 -19.34 6.73 4.08
CA SER A 554 -20.19 6.46 2.91
C SER A 554 -21.03 7.66 2.45
N PRO A 555 -21.68 8.44 3.34
CA PRO A 555 -22.44 9.62 2.89
C PRO A 555 -21.57 10.63 2.14
N GLY A 556 -20.38 10.93 2.66
CA GLY A 556 -19.43 11.84 2.01
C GLY A 556 -18.87 11.31 0.70
N SER A 557 -18.69 9.99 0.56
CA SER A 557 -18.25 9.36 -0.68
C SER A 557 -19.32 9.48 -1.78
N VAL A 558 -20.59 9.24 -1.44
CA VAL A 558 -21.71 9.42 -2.38
C VAL A 558 -21.83 10.89 -2.80
N GLU A 559 -21.75 11.83 -1.86
CA GLU A 559 -21.80 13.25 -2.15
C GLU A 559 -20.70 13.67 -3.14
N ARG A 560 -19.46 13.25 -2.90
CA ARG A 560 -18.34 13.50 -3.82
C ARG A 560 -18.52 12.85 -5.19
N THR A 561 -19.14 11.67 -5.25
CA THR A 561 -19.38 10.96 -6.51
C THR A 561 -20.30 11.75 -7.45
N VAL A 562 -21.36 12.36 -6.93
CA VAL A 562 -22.31 13.14 -7.72
C VAL A 562 -21.90 14.61 -7.89
N GLN A 563 -20.89 15.04 -7.15
CA GLN A 563 -20.39 16.40 -7.21
C GLN A 563 -19.92 16.76 -8.62
N ASN A 564 -20.32 17.94 -9.14
CA ASN A 564 -20.04 18.42 -10.49
C ASN A 564 -20.62 17.56 -11.66
N LYS A 565 -21.35 16.48 -11.37
CA LYS A 565 -21.97 15.64 -12.39
C LYS A 565 -23.44 16.00 -12.67
N TRP A 566 -23.96 16.99 -11.97
CA TRP A 566 -25.30 17.52 -12.22
C TRP A 566 -25.38 18.99 -11.87
N LYS A 567 -26.32 19.70 -12.48
CA LYS A 567 -26.65 21.09 -12.14
C LYS A 567 -28.16 21.30 -12.21
N VAL A 568 -28.65 22.32 -11.52
CA VAL A 568 -30.05 22.73 -11.62
C VAL A 568 -30.14 23.81 -12.72
N ILE A 569 -30.99 23.56 -13.72
CA ILE A 569 -31.34 24.55 -14.72
C ILE A 569 -32.77 25.00 -14.51
N GLU A 570 -33.05 26.27 -14.77
CA GLU A 570 -34.40 26.82 -14.77
C GLU A 570 -34.96 26.84 -16.21
N LYS A 571 -36.08 26.13 -16.42
CA LYS A 571 -36.77 26.07 -17.71
C LYS A 571 -38.27 26.26 -17.48
N ASN A 572 -38.88 27.24 -18.11
CA ASN A 572 -40.32 27.55 -17.96
C ASN A 572 -40.73 27.82 -16.50
N GLY A 573 -39.89 28.51 -15.71
CA GLY A 573 -40.14 28.84 -14.30
C GLY A 573 -40.09 27.64 -13.34
N LYS A 574 -39.59 26.48 -13.79
CA LYS A 574 -39.39 25.27 -12.99
C LYS A 574 -37.91 24.89 -12.95
N ARG A 575 -37.46 24.45 -11.78
CA ARG A 575 -36.11 23.92 -11.58
C ARG A 575 -36.05 22.47 -12.05
N HIS A 576 -35.07 22.15 -12.88
CA HIS A 576 -34.83 20.77 -13.39
C HIS A 576 -33.38 20.37 -13.15
N PRO A 577 -33.09 19.20 -12.59
CA PRO A 577 -31.75 18.66 -12.56
C PRO A 577 -31.30 18.31 -13.99
N LEU A 578 -30.05 18.62 -14.30
CA LEU A 578 -29.38 18.26 -15.54
C LEU A 578 -28.13 17.50 -15.19
N ILE A 579 -28.01 16.27 -15.68
CA ILE A 579 -26.80 15.45 -15.56
C ILE A 579 -25.77 15.98 -16.55
N ILE A 580 -24.52 16.09 -16.10
CA ILE A 580 -23.37 16.55 -16.88
C ILE A 580 -22.37 15.40 -16.89
N LEU A 581 -22.20 14.76 -18.03
CA LEU A 581 -21.16 13.77 -18.29
C LEU A 581 -20.37 14.29 -19.48
N ASP A 582 -19.05 14.29 -19.36
CA ASP A 582 -18.11 14.72 -20.38
C ASP A 582 -17.68 13.56 -21.30
N ASP A 583 -16.86 13.87 -22.30
CA ASP A 583 -16.37 12.91 -23.28
C ASP A 583 -15.44 11.84 -22.65
N ALA A 584 -14.89 12.09 -21.48
CA ALA A 584 -14.09 11.13 -20.74
C ALA A 584 -14.94 10.03 -20.08
N VAL A 585 -16.25 10.31 -19.85
CA VAL A 585 -17.24 9.36 -19.33
C VAL A 585 -18.01 8.69 -20.46
N ILE A 586 -18.54 9.48 -21.39
CA ILE A 586 -19.28 8.99 -22.56
C ILE A 586 -18.46 9.37 -23.79
N SER A 587 -17.72 8.43 -24.33
CA SER A 587 -16.89 8.66 -25.50
C SER A 587 -17.75 9.06 -26.73
N PRO A 588 -17.23 9.90 -27.65
CA PRO A 588 -17.99 10.27 -28.86
C PRO A 588 -18.48 9.08 -29.67
N ALA A 589 -17.69 8.00 -29.74
CA ALA A 589 -18.07 6.79 -30.44
C ALA A 589 -19.26 6.06 -29.75
N LEU A 590 -19.31 6.06 -28.44
CA LEU A 590 -20.43 5.51 -27.67
C LEU A 590 -21.67 6.41 -27.82
N GLU A 591 -21.51 7.73 -27.78
CA GLU A 591 -22.61 8.66 -28.02
C GLU A 591 -23.21 8.47 -29.40
N GLU A 592 -22.39 8.36 -30.45
CA GLU A 592 -22.82 8.04 -31.81
C GLU A 592 -23.58 6.71 -31.91
N ALA A 593 -23.06 5.66 -31.25
CA ALA A 593 -23.69 4.33 -31.24
C ALA A 593 -25.10 4.32 -30.61
N PHE A 594 -25.30 5.17 -29.59
CA PHE A 594 -26.65 5.38 -29.03
C PHE A 594 -27.55 6.19 -29.96
N HIS A 595 -27.01 7.23 -30.63
CA HIS A 595 -27.78 8.05 -31.58
C HIS A 595 -28.29 7.26 -32.79
N GLU A 596 -27.51 6.28 -33.23
CA GLU A 596 -27.82 5.43 -34.36
C GLU A 596 -28.62 4.17 -33.97
N ASP A 597 -29.09 4.08 -32.74
CA ASP A 597 -29.78 2.93 -32.18
C ASP A 597 -29.01 1.60 -32.35
N ARG A 598 -27.68 1.67 -32.40
CA ARG A 598 -26.81 0.47 -32.51
C ARG A 598 -26.71 -0.33 -31.21
N ILE A 599 -26.83 0.33 -30.05
CA ILE A 599 -26.76 -0.35 -28.75
C ILE A 599 -28.10 -0.98 -28.41
N ARG A 600 -28.11 -2.30 -28.25
CA ARG A 600 -29.26 -3.12 -27.87
C ARG A 600 -29.17 -3.73 -26.49
N LYS A 601 -27.95 -3.79 -25.93
CA LYS A 601 -27.68 -4.42 -24.65
C LYS A 601 -26.70 -3.56 -23.83
N ILE A 602 -26.96 -3.48 -22.54
CA ILE A 602 -26.04 -2.93 -21.55
C ILE A 602 -25.79 -4.00 -20.49
N LEU A 603 -24.55 -4.50 -20.42
CA LEU A 603 -24.18 -5.54 -19.48
C LEU A 603 -23.29 -4.92 -18.39
N PHE A 604 -23.72 -5.05 -17.14
CA PHE A 604 -22.93 -4.63 -15.99
C PHE A 604 -22.13 -5.83 -15.50
N ILE A 605 -20.81 -5.71 -15.46
CA ILE A 605 -19.92 -6.77 -14.99
C ILE A 605 -19.15 -6.32 -13.74
N GLY A 606 -18.90 -7.26 -12.84
CA GLY A 606 -18.11 -7.03 -11.64
C GLY A 606 -17.84 -8.33 -10.91
N GLN A 607 -16.93 -8.27 -9.92
CA GLN A 607 -16.56 -9.42 -9.09
C GLN A 607 -16.76 -9.10 -7.62
N GLY A 608 -17.18 -10.10 -6.81
CA GLY A 608 -17.43 -9.89 -5.38
C GLY A 608 -18.52 -8.84 -5.11
N THR A 609 -18.28 -7.90 -4.19
CA THR A 609 -19.23 -6.83 -3.85
C THR A 609 -19.50 -5.89 -5.03
N ALA A 610 -18.51 -5.64 -5.91
CA ALA A 610 -18.72 -4.90 -7.14
C ALA A 610 -19.68 -5.63 -8.10
N GLY A 611 -19.71 -6.97 -8.09
CA GLY A 611 -20.71 -7.75 -8.80
C GLY A 611 -22.13 -7.56 -8.24
N VAL A 612 -22.27 -7.38 -6.92
CA VAL A 612 -23.56 -7.03 -6.30
C VAL A 612 -24.00 -5.61 -6.69
N ALA A 613 -23.06 -4.66 -6.77
CA ALA A 613 -23.33 -3.31 -7.27
C ALA A 613 -23.73 -3.35 -8.75
N ALA A 614 -23.08 -4.18 -9.56
CA ALA A 614 -23.45 -4.41 -10.97
C ALA A 614 -24.90 -4.90 -11.10
N TYR A 615 -25.33 -5.80 -10.21
CA TYR A 615 -26.72 -6.23 -10.13
C TYR A 615 -27.66 -5.06 -9.84
N GLY A 616 -27.38 -4.27 -8.80
CA GLY A 616 -28.17 -3.08 -8.44
C GLY A 616 -28.26 -2.05 -9.58
N CYS A 617 -27.16 -1.75 -10.24
CA CYS A 617 -27.13 -0.84 -11.40
C CYS A 617 -27.97 -1.39 -12.58
N ALA A 618 -27.86 -2.69 -12.88
CA ALA A 618 -28.62 -3.29 -13.97
C ALA A 618 -30.13 -3.25 -13.72
N GLU A 619 -30.57 -3.56 -12.50
CA GLU A 619 -31.99 -3.51 -12.11
C GLU A 619 -32.54 -2.07 -12.16
N LEU A 620 -31.82 -1.11 -11.61
CA LEU A 620 -32.20 0.30 -11.66
C LEU A 620 -32.31 0.79 -13.10
N LEU A 621 -31.32 0.52 -13.93
CA LEU A 621 -31.32 0.96 -15.33
C LEU A 621 -32.40 0.24 -16.14
N SER A 622 -32.69 -1.05 -15.87
CA SER A 622 -33.79 -1.80 -16.49
C SER A 622 -35.13 -1.11 -16.29
N TYR A 623 -35.39 -0.64 -15.09
CA TYR A 623 -36.60 0.12 -14.77
C TYR A 623 -36.74 1.37 -15.62
N TYR A 624 -35.66 2.14 -15.79
CA TYR A 624 -35.69 3.38 -16.58
C TYR A 624 -35.69 3.14 -18.09
N LEU A 625 -35.17 2.01 -18.57
CA LEU A 625 -35.08 1.66 -19.98
C LEU A 625 -36.20 0.74 -20.48
N ALA A 626 -37.23 0.45 -19.67
CA ALA A 626 -38.29 -0.52 -19.99
C ALA A 626 -38.91 -0.33 -21.36
N ASP A 627 -39.10 0.92 -21.83
CA ASP A 627 -39.72 1.26 -23.10
C ASP A 627 -38.70 1.58 -24.21
N SER A 628 -37.38 1.42 -23.98
CA SER A 628 -36.33 1.83 -24.92
C SER A 628 -35.96 0.73 -25.96
N GLY A 629 -36.35 -0.51 -25.72
CA GLY A 629 -35.85 -1.65 -26.47
C GLY A 629 -34.42 -2.11 -26.10
N ILE A 630 -33.73 -1.43 -25.21
CA ILE A 630 -32.42 -1.80 -24.71
C ILE A 630 -32.58 -2.75 -23.52
N ARG A 631 -31.88 -3.86 -23.55
CA ARG A 631 -31.88 -4.86 -22.46
C ARG A 631 -30.67 -4.63 -21.55
N THR A 632 -30.91 -4.68 -20.25
CA THR A 632 -29.84 -4.63 -19.22
C THR A 632 -29.73 -5.99 -18.54
N ALA A 633 -28.50 -6.37 -18.15
CA ALA A 633 -28.27 -7.55 -17.33
C ALA A 633 -26.99 -7.43 -16.51
N PRO A 634 -26.99 -7.97 -15.27
CA PRO A 634 -25.76 -8.10 -14.48
C PRO A 634 -25.10 -9.44 -14.79
N LEU A 635 -23.77 -9.49 -14.77
CA LEU A 635 -22.98 -10.71 -14.91
C LEU A 635 -21.76 -10.66 -13.99
N LYS A 636 -21.35 -11.81 -13.45
CA LYS A 636 -20.04 -11.91 -12.82
C LYS A 636 -18.96 -11.83 -13.91
N ALA A 637 -17.89 -11.09 -13.66
CA ALA A 637 -16.82 -10.94 -14.63
C ALA A 637 -16.19 -12.28 -15.02
N SER A 638 -15.98 -13.20 -14.07
CA SER A 638 -15.48 -14.56 -14.31
C SER A 638 -16.43 -15.40 -15.18
N GLU A 639 -17.73 -15.31 -14.96
CA GLU A 639 -18.73 -16.02 -15.76
C GLU A 639 -18.82 -15.47 -17.20
N PHE A 640 -18.72 -14.16 -17.34
CA PHE A 640 -18.73 -13.51 -18.63
C PHE A 640 -17.55 -13.94 -19.49
N SER A 641 -16.33 -13.89 -18.95
CA SER A 641 -15.12 -14.29 -19.66
C SER A 641 -15.01 -15.80 -19.90
N GLY A 642 -15.55 -16.62 -19.00
CA GLY A 642 -15.44 -18.08 -19.06
C GLY A 642 -16.43 -18.77 -20.03
N SER A 643 -17.72 -18.42 -19.96
CA SER A 643 -18.78 -19.21 -20.63
C SER A 643 -19.82 -18.41 -21.40
N LEU A 644 -19.99 -17.14 -21.08
CA LEU A 644 -21.09 -16.32 -21.62
C LEU A 644 -20.65 -15.38 -22.76
N LEU A 645 -19.39 -15.39 -23.12
CA LEU A 645 -18.83 -14.51 -24.13
C LEU A 645 -19.26 -14.93 -25.55
N LYS A 646 -20.00 -14.04 -26.21
CA LYS A 646 -20.42 -14.24 -27.60
C LYS A 646 -19.35 -13.81 -28.59
N ALA A 647 -19.43 -14.28 -29.82
CA ALA A 647 -18.46 -13.95 -30.88
C ALA A 647 -18.56 -12.49 -31.37
N ASP A 648 -19.74 -11.86 -31.28
CA ASP A 648 -19.99 -10.49 -31.73
C ASP A 648 -20.73 -9.70 -30.63
N LEU A 649 -20.15 -8.60 -30.22
CA LEU A 649 -20.66 -7.71 -29.17
C LEU A 649 -20.79 -6.24 -29.62
N ARG A 650 -20.81 -5.97 -30.93
CA ARG A 650 -20.93 -4.61 -31.48
C ARG A 650 -22.23 -3.90 -31.10
N ASP A 651 -23.29 -4.65 -30.74
CA ASP A 651 -24.55 -4.11 -30.25
C ASP A 651 -24.59 -3.93 -28.72
N THR A 652 -23.44 -4.07 -28.03
CA THR A 652 -23.40 -4.21 -26.59
C THR A 652 -22.46 -3.16 -25.95
N LEU A 653 -22.96 -2.50 -24.92
CA LEU A 653 -22.15 -1.73 -23.98
C LEU A 653 -21.84 -2.60 -22.76
N ILE A 654 -20.56 -2.75 -22.42
CA ILE A 654 -20.10 -3.39 -21.17
C ILE A 654 -19.74 -2.31 -20.18
N VAL A 655 -20.40 -2.29 -19.03
CA VAL A 655 -20.09 -1.39 -17.91
C VAL A 655 -19.43 -2.20 -16.81
N ALA A 656 -18.12 -2.04 -16.66
CA ALA A 656 -17.37 -2.69 -15.60
C ALA A 656 -17.48 -1.92 -14.30
N ILE A 657 -17.91 -2.58 -13.24
CA ILE A 657 -17.94 -2.01 -11.88
C ILE A 657 -16.81 -2.60 -11.07
N THR A 658 -15.97 -1.73 -10.52
CA THR A 658 -14.82 -2.15 -9.71
C THR A 658 -14.40 -1.02 -8.78
N GLN A 659 -13.92 -1.35 -7.58
CA GLN A 659 -13.36 -0.35 -6.68
C GLN A 659 -11.88 -0.10 -6.99
N SER A 660 -11.07 -1.15 -7.08
CA SER A 660 -9.62 -1.08 -7.29
C SER A 660 -9.20 -0.86 -8.74
N GLY A 661 -10.03 -1.26 -9.70
CA GLY A 661 -9.68 -1.25 -11.12
C GLY A 661 -8.64 -2.29 -11.55
N THR A 662 -8.16 -3.13 -10.64
CA THR A 662 -7.07 -4.10 -10.87
C THR A 662 -7.52 -5.56 -10.83
N THR A 663 -8.81 -5.83 -10.60
CA THR A 663 -9.35 -7.19 -10.52
C THR A 663 -9.14 -7.94 -11.84
N THR A 664 -8.38 -9.04 -11.80
CA THR A 664 -7.96 -9.80 -12.99
C THR A 664 -9.15 -10.23 -13.85
N ASP A 665 -10.20 -10.86 -13.25
CA ASP A 665 -11.37 -11.31 -13.98
C ASP A 665 -12.08 -10.18 -14.71
N THR A 666 -12.22 -9.01 -14.06
CA THR A 666 -12.87 -7.83 -14.64
C THR A 666 -12.06 -7.27 -15.80
N ASN A 667 -10.73 -7.16 -15.64
CA ASN A 667 -9.84 -6.69 -16.70
C ASN A 667 -9.81 -7.63 -17.90
N THR A 668 -9.71 -8.94 -17.66
CA THR A 668 -9.75 -9.97 -18.71
C THR A 668 -11.09 -9.94 -19.47
N ALA A 669 -12.20 -9.79 -18.76
CA ALA A 669 -13.52 -9.71 -19.37
C ALA A 669 -13.63 -8.47 -20.29
N ILE A 670 -13.08 -7.32 -19.89
CA ILE A 670 -13.04 -6.11 -20.73
C ILE A 670 -12.19 -6.32 -21.97
N ASP A 671 -10.97 -6.87 -21.84
CA ASP A 671 -10.09 -7.13 -22.99
C ASP A 671 -10.79 -8.03 -24.01
N MET A 672 -11.37 -9.14 -23.56
CA MET A 672 -12.09 -10.08 -24.42
C MET A 672 -13.34 -9.48 -25.06
N ALA A 673 -14.04 -8.58 -24.38
CA ALA A 673 -15.22 -7.89 -24.91
C ALA A 673 -14.84 -6.90 -26.01
N ARG A 674 -13.77 -6.13 -25.82
CA ARG A 674 -13.23 -5.18 -26.81
C ARG A 674 -12.77 -5.88 -28.10
N GLU A 675 -12.09 -7.01 -27.97
CA GLU A 675 -11.69 -7.83 -29.12
C GLU A 675 -12.89 -8.26 -29.99
N ARG A 676 -14.10 -8.27 -29.42
CA ARG A 676 -15.38 -8.64 -30.07
C ARG A 676 -16.24 -7.43 -30.46
N GLY A 677 -15.66 -6.23 -30.37
CA GLY A 677 -16.26 -4.99 -30.83
C GLY A 677 -17.24 -4.33 -29.85
N ALA A 678 -17.27 -4.75 -28.58
CA ALA A 678 -18.10 -4.10 -27.57
C ALA A 678 -17.64 -2.67 -27.30
N HIS A 679 -18.58 -1.78 -27.03
CA HIS A 679 -18.32 -0.51 -26.37
C HIS A 679 -18.08 -0.79 -24.87
N THR A 680 -17.14 -0.08 -24.24
CA THR A 680 -16.74 -0.36 -22.88
C THR A 680 -16.71 0.89 -22.01
N MET A 681 -17.15 0.77 -20.78
CA MET A 681 -17.13 1.82 -19.77
C MET A 681 -16.79 1.22 -18.41
N ALA A 682 -16.12 1.99 -17.54
CA ALA A 682 -15.91 1.59 -16.16
C ALA A 682 -16.52 2.60 -15.17
N ILE A 683 -17.13 2.07 -14.10
CA ILE A 683 -17.44 2.78 -12.87
C ILE A 683 -16.41 2.34 -11.85
N VAL A 684 -15.45 3.21 -11.56
CA VAL A 684 -14.26 2.84 -10.78
C VAL A 684 -13.93 3.92 -9.75
N ASN A 685 -13.40 3.52 -8.59
CA ASN A 685 -12.92 4.49 -7.61
C ASN A 685 -11.48 4.89 -7.89
N ARG A 686 -10.56 3.92 -8.05
CA ARG A 686 -9.13 4.20 -8.11
C ARG A 686 -8.73 4.79 -9.46
N ARG A 687 -8.19 6.02 -9.42
CA ARG A 687 -7.59 6.69 -10.59
C ARG A 687 -6.36 5.91 -11.08
N ASP A 688 -6.09 6.02 -12.37
CA ASP A 688 -4.90 5.43 -13.03
C ASP A 688 -4.73 3.93 -12.77
N SER A 689 -5.84 3.22 -12.52
CA SER A 689 -5.86 1.77 -12.40
C SER A 689 -5.93 1.08 -13.76
N ASP A 690 -5.55 -0.19 -13.83
CA ASP A 690 -5.42 -0.93 -15.09
C ASP A 690 -6.65 -0.82 -15.99
N ILE A 691 -7.86 -0.89 -15.43
CA ILE A 691 -9.11 -0.83 -16.20
C ILE A 691 -9.32 0.52 -16.89
N THR A 692 -8.82 1.62 -16.29
CA THR A 692 -9.02 2.98 -16.82
C THR A 692 -8.29 3.21 -18.14
N PHE A 693 -7.26 2.41 -18.42
CA PHE A 693 -6.52 2.42 -19.69
C PHE A 693 -7.10 1.49 -20.75
N LYS A 694 -8.10 0.68 -20.37
CA LYS A 694 -8.67 -0.35 -21.22
C LYS A 694 -10.06 0.00 -21.74
N VAL A 695 -10.79 0.85 -21.08
CA VAL A 695 -12.18 1.20 -21.43
C VAL A 695 -12.25 2.48 -22.26
N ASP A 696 -13.37 2.64 -22.99
CA ASP A 696 -13.61 3.81 -23.84
C ASP A 696 -14.12 5.02 -23.03
N GLY A 697 -14.65 4.80 -21.83
CA GLY A 697 -15.10 5.83 -20.91
C GLY A 697 -14.97 5.44 -19.45
N THR A 698 -14.69 6.41 -18.57
CA THR A 698 -14.49 6.18 -17.14
C THR A 698 -15.31 7.12 -16.29
N LEU A 699 -16.14 6.57 -15.41
CA LEU A 699 -16.86 7.30 -14.38
C LEU A 699 -16.19 7.05 -13.02
N TYR A 700 -15.54 8.05 -12.46
CA TYR A 700 -14.93 7.92 -11.13
C TYR A 700 -15.97 8.11 -10.02
N THR A 701 -15.94 7.18 -9.05
CA THR A 701 -16.67 7.34 -7.79
C THR A 701 -15.85 8.16 -6.81
N SER A 702 -16.49 9.02 -6.02
CA SER A 702 -15.84 9.96 -5.11
C SER A 702 -14.81 10.83 -5.86
N THR A 703 -13.66 11.10 -5.25
CA THR A 703 -12.55 11.82 -5.86
C THR A 703 -11.53 10.90 -6.54
N GLY A 704 -11.78 9.57 -6.55
CA GLY A 704 -10.79 8.58 -7.02
C GLY A 704 -9.73 8.24 -5.98
N ARG A 705 -9.83 8.76 -4.75
CA ARG A 705 -8.88 8.58 -3.64
C ARG A 705 -9.45 7.81 -2.45
N ASP A 706 -10.68 7.32 -2.52
CA ASP A 706 -11.29 6.55 -1.44
C ASP A 706 -10.69 5.15 -1.39
N ILE A 707 -9.73 4.95 -0.52
CA ILE A 707 -9.12 3.64 -0.29
C ILE A 707 -9.93 2.89 0.76
N GLU A 708 -10.37 1.71 0.40
CA GLU A 708 -11.00 0.76 1.32
C GLU A 708 -9.95 -0.22 1.82
N MET A 709 -9.71 -0.16 3.12
CA MET A 709 -8.78 -1.05 3.82
C MET A 709 -9.48 -2.29 4.38
N SER A 710 -10.82 -2.24 4.52
CA SER A 710 -11.62 -3.39 4.91
C SER A 710 -11.73 -4.41 3.77
N VAL A 711 -11.98 -5.67 4.13
CA VAL A 711 -12.10 -6.77 3.16
C VAL A 711 -13.34 -6.62 2.27
N ALA A 712 -14.43 -6.04 2.80
CA ALA A 712 -15.67 -5.81 2.10
C ALA A 712 -15.73 -4.35 1.63
N SER A 713 -16.05 -4.14 0.35
CA SER A 713 -16.36 -2.81 -0.17
C SER A 713 -17.56 -2.23 0.57
N THR A 714 -17.37 -1.07 1.19
CA THR A 714 -18.38 -0.39 1.98
C THR A 714 -18.84 0.88 1.29
N LYS A 715 -18.11 1.98 1.42
CA LYS A 715 -18.41 3.27 0.80
C LYS A 715 -18.43 3.21 -0.72
N ALA A 716 -17.55 2.40 -1.34
CA ALA A 716 -17.50 2.23 -2.79
C ALA A 716 -18.80 1.62 -3.35
N TYR A 717 -19.39 0.65 -2.65
CA TYR A 717 -20.66 0.03 -3.05
C TYR A 717 -21.76 1.08 -3.27
N TYR A 718 -21.99 1.94 -2.27
CA TYR A 718 -23.02 2.98 -2.37
C TYR A 718 -22.71 4.04 -3.42
N SER A 719 -21.43 4.31 -3.67
CA SER A 719 -21.02 5.28 -4.69
C SER A 719 -21.10 4.71 -6.10
N GLN A 720 -21.05 3.39 -6.26
CA GLN A 720 -21.12 2.69 -7.56
C GLN A 720 -22.56 2.56 -8.06
N ILE A 721 -23.54 2.39 -7.18
CA ILE A 721 -24.98 2.33 -7.50
C ILE A 721 -25.54 3.74 -7.72
#